data_38c4da67f957d79bef576e42159df16a
#
_entry.id   38c4da67f957d79bef576e42159df16a
#
_cell.length_a   1.000
_cell.length_b   1.000
_cell.length_c   1.000
_cell.angle_alpha   90.00
_cell.angle_beta   90.00
_cell.angle_gamma   90.00
#
_symmetry.space_group_name_H-M   'P 1'
#
loop_
_entity.id
_entity.type
_entity.pdbx_description
1 polymer ?
#
loop_
_entity_poly.entity_id
_entity_poly.type
_entity_poly.pdbx_seq_one_letter_code
_entity_poly.pdbx_strand_id
1 'polypeptide(L)'
;KYAADRYVTVIPEIELPGHAVAALTSYPWLGCKGEGYEVRRRWGISKEVVCLGNDAVYDFFRDVLDEVAGLFPGEIIHIGGDEAKADNWKQCPKCQARLRELGLESERQLQGHLVAKMEEHLRSRGKRILGWDEILTAGVTSGAIVMSWRGPAGGIKAASMGNDVVMAPNTNFYLDYYQTTDPAANGEPLAIGGSLPMEKCYAFEPFDKLDECTKRHILGLQANLWTEYIDSFDKAQYMLLPRLAALSEIAWSETKDTYGSFMARVRCGFVPVYQYFGLIYAPYAFARANFDEAVIRPYVLPDVLKRADGREVRTAKQWERDRRPELLSVFRRQMYGTLPGTDVEVVSKCLEESADAVGGKATRRQVELTFARNGVERKAILLIYLPNGAEGPVPCFLGFNFQGNQTTSFDPAVVPSQYSEYPVGNRDSRWDVESIVDAGYALVTAHYYDFFYDREDDDFEGKYPKSIFALFGRDSSADFSGSEGRAISAWAWGYSRVLDYLAGSEARIDPSRVAVMGHSRLGKAALWAGANDPRFALVISNDSGCCGAALSKRRIGEDLHRILRFRHWFCKDFDKYTDNEEALPFDQHELLALIAPRPLYVASAAGDVWADPKGEFLAAAEASRVYALYGLEGLSVDGMPSVGVPLHGGCVGYHIREGKHDVTPLDWRHFISFANKHLK
;
A
#
# COMPACT_ATOMS: atom_id res chain seq x y z
N LYS A 1 19.49 -36.52 -0.46
CA LYS A 1 18.62 -37.55 0.14
C LYS A 1 17.19 -37.03 0.31
N TYR A 2 16.96 -35.98 1.13
CA TYR A 2 15.63 -35.44 1.40
C TYR A 2 14.84 -35.09 0.11
N ALA A 3 15.49 -34.45 -0.86
CA ALA A 3 14.89 -34.10 -2.17
C ALA A 3 14.63 -35.39 -2.99
N ALA A 4 15.61 -36.31 -3.05
CA ALA A 4 15.48 -37.56 -3.81
C ALA A 4 14.32 -38.43 -3.29
N ASP A 5 14.12 -38.47 -1.96
CA ASP A 5 12.99 -39.17 -1.34
C ASP A 5 11.60 -38.57 -1.74
N ARG A 6 11.61 -37.41 -2.42
CA ARG A 6 10.43 -36.67 -2.95
C ARG A 6 10.45 -36.53 -4.45
N TYR A 7 11.29 -37.29 -5.12
CA TYR A 7 11.48 -37.26 -6.58
C TYR A 7 11.86 -35.88 -7.11
N VAL A 8 12.59 -35.09 -6.30
CA VAL A 8 13.13 -33.77 -6.70
C VAL A 8 14.62 -33.90 -6.98
N THR A 9 15.03 -33.59 -8.21
CA THR A 9 16.45 -33.50 -8.59
C THR A 9 17.00 -32.12 -8.18
N VAL A 10 18.06 -32.11 -7.41
CA VAL A 10 18.79 -30.87 -7.05
C VAL A 10 19.88 -30.63 -8.10
N ILE A 11 19.83 -29.47 -8.75
CA ILE A 11 20.87 -28.98 -9.66
C ILE A 11 21.68 -27.93 -8.87
N PRO A 12 22.91 -28.24 -8.47
CA PRO A 12 23.75 -27.24 -7.81
C PRO A 12 24.26 -26.21 -8.80
N GLU A 13 24.39 -24.96 -8.38
CA GLU A 13 24.94 -23.85 -9.15
C GLU A 13 26.29 -23.41 -8.55
N ILE A 14 27.34 -23.42 -9.35
CA ILE A 14 28.67 -22.93 -9.00
C ILE A 14 29.04 -21.83 -9.99
N GLU A 15 29.01 -20.61 -9.50
CA GLU A 15 29.20 -19.40 -10.31
C GLU A 15 30.61 -19.25 -10.86
N LEU A 16 30.73 -19.17 -12.20
CA LEU A 16 31.94 -18.85 -12.92
C LEU A 16 31.66 -18.21 -14.30
N PRO A 17 32.39 -17.19 -14.72
CA PRO A 17 33.51 -16.53 -14.05
C PRO A 17 33.09 -15.28 -13.27
N GLY A 18 31.83 -14.92 -13.33
CA GLY A 18 31.19 -13.82 -12.60
C GLY A 18 30.78 -14.24 -11.17
N HIS A 19 30.11 -13.33 -10.45
CA HIS A 19 29.53 -13.53 -9.10
C HIS A 19 30.47 -14.23 -8.08
N ALA A 20 31.78 -14.14 -8.30
CA ALA A 20 32.82 -14.87 -7.59
C ALA A 20 33.51 -14.08 -6.47
N VAL A 21 32.96 -12.90 -6.05
CA VAL A 21 33.64 -12.00 -5.09
C VAL A 21 33.94 -12.67 -3.76
N ALA A 22 33.05 -13.54 -3.26
CA ALA A 22 33.30 -14.30 -2.03
C ALA A 22 34.52 -15.25 -2.18
N ALA A 23 34.60 -15.96 -3.31
CA ALA A 23 35.74 -16.79 -3.60
C ALA A 23 37.05 -15.98 -3.77
N LEU A 24 36.97 -14.82 -4.49
CA LEU A 24 38.11 -13.92 -4.65
C LEU A 24 38.59 -13.31 -3.33
N THR A 25 37.70 -13.08 -2.39
CA THR A 25 38.08 -12.59 -1.05
C THR A 25 38.82 -13.67 -0.27
N SER A 26 38.38 -14.94 -0.37
CA SER A 26 39.02 -16.08 0.29
C SER A 26 40.28 -16.54 -0.39
N TYR A 27 40.32 -16.48 -1.71
CA TYR A 27 41.41 -16.90 -2.57
C TYR A 27 41.77 -15.81 -3.59
N PRO A 28 42.48 -14.74 -3.18
CA PRO A 28 42.73 -13.57 -4.04
C PRO A 28 43.47 -13.89 -5.33
N TRP A 29 44.29 -14.93 -5.35
CA TRP A 29 45.02 -15.39 -6.53
C TRP A 29 44.16 -15.90 -7.67
N LEU A 30 42.86 -16.18 -7.42
CA LEU A 30 41.89 -16.50 -8.46
C LEU A 30 41.57 -15.30 -9.36
N GLY A 31 41.74 -14.09 -8.87
CA GLY A 31 41.35 -12.86 -9.59
C GLY A 31 42.51 -12.20 -10.34
N CYS A 32 42.19 -11.26 -11.23
CA CYS A 32 43.17 -10.57 -12.05
C CYS A 32 44.12 -9.67 -11.25
N LYS A 33 43.71 -9.16 -10.10
CA LYS A 33 44.50 -8.28 -9.22
C LYS A 33 45.41 -9.05 -8.28
N GLY A 34 45.04 -10.25 -7.90
CA GLY A 34 45.80 -11.11 -6.98
C GLY A 34 45.63 -10.73 -5.48
N GLU A 35 45.10 -9.59 -5.17
CA GLU A 35 44.88 -9.07 -3.80
C GLU A 35 43.79 -7.98 -3.76
N GLY A 36 43.41 -7.51 -2.55
CA GLY A 36 42.55 -6.36 -2.36
C GLY A 36 41.08 -6.60 -2.68
N TYR A 37 40.60 -7.85 -2.58
CA TYR A 37 39.20 -8.18 -2.71
C TYR A 37 38.52 -8.15 -1.35
N GLU A 38 37.29 -7.54 -1.32
CA GLU A 38 36.47 -7.46 -0.11
C GLU A 38 35.10 -8.06 -0.37
N VAL A 39 34.51 -8.70 0.66
CA VAL A 39 33.13 -9.21 0.61
C VAL A 39 32.18 -8.05 0.36
N ARG A 40 31.26 -8.24 -0.59
CA ARG A 40 30.28 -7.22 -0.93
C ARG A 40 29.24 -7.04 0.20
N ARG A 41 28.88 -5.78 0.44
CA ARG A 41 27.86 -5.38 1.41
C ARG A 41 26.63 -4.73 0.75
N ARG A 42 26.61 -4.69 -0.58
CA ARG A 42 25.53 -4.11 -1.39
C ARG A 42 25.23 -5.01 -2.56
N TRP A 43 23.98 -5.15 -2.92
CA TRP A 43 23.58 -5.90 -4.11
C TRP A 43 24.08 -5.24 -5.40
N GLY A 44 24.05 -5.99 -6.49
CA GLY A 44 24.39 -5.51 -7.83
C GLY A 44 25.54 -6.30 -8.46
N ILE A 45 25.80 -6.04 -9.73
CA ILE A 45 26.83 -6.72 -10.54
C ILE A 45 28.21 -6.22 -10.15
N SER A 46 29.15 -7.15 -9.89
CA SER A 46 30.55 -6.83 -9.64
C SER A 46 31.36 -6.79 -10.92
N LYS A 47 32.40 -5.94 -10.97
CA LYS A 47 33.43 -5.98 -11.97
C LYS A 47 34.56 -7.00 -11.65
N GLU A 48 34.59 -7.47 -10.42
CA GLU A 48 35.58 -8.43 -9.94
C GLU A 48 35.16 -9.84 -10.38
N VAL A 49 35.95 -10.42 -11.26
CA VAL A 49 35.74 -11.73 -11.88
C VAL A 49 37.01 -12.55 -11.80
N VAL A 50 36.94 -13.86 -11.97
CA VAL A 50 38.13 -14.72 -11.96
C VAL A 50 39.04 -14.45 -13.15
N CYS A 51 40.33 -14.75 -13.00
CA CYS A 51 41.36 -14.49 -13.99
C CYS A 51 41.42 -15.64 -15.02
N LEU A 52 40.98 -15.42 -16.22
CA LEU A 52 40.94 -16.44 -17.29
C LEU A 52 42.33 -16.75 -17.93
N GLY A 53 43.32 -15.93 -17.59
CA GLY A 53 44.70 -16.16 -18.00
C GLY A 53 45.55 -16.93 -16.98
N ASN A 54 44.95 -17.40 -15.88
CA ASN A 54 45.64 -18.13 -14.81
C ASN A 54 45.21 -19.61 -14.82
N ASP A 55 46.15 -20.53 -15.12
CA ASP A 55 45.86 -21.97 -15.21
C ASP A 55 45.37 -22.54 -13.87
N ALA A 56 45.88 -22.06 -12.74
CA ALA A 56 45.45 -22.50 -11.43
C ALA A 56 43.97 -22.24 -11.16
N VAL A 57 43.32 -21.28 -11.86
CA VAL A 57 41.87 -21.05 -11.80
C VAL A 57 41.09 -22.23 -12.39
N TYR A 58 41.60 -22.78 -13.50
CA TYR A 58 40.97 -23.94 -14.14
C TYR A 58 41.07 -25.17 -13.26
N ASP A 59 42.24 -25.39 -12.64
CA ASP A 59 42.44 -26.51 -11.71
C ASP A 59 41.57 -26.38 -10.47
N PHE A 60 41.50 -25.18 -9.90
CA PHE A 60 40.61 -24.91 -8.76
C PHE A 60 39.13 -25.23 -9.04
N PHE A 61 38.61 -24.78 -10.17
CA PHE A 61 37.22 -25.07 -10.50
C PHE A 61 37.01 -26.55 -10.88
N ARG A 62 37.99 -27.24 -11.44
CA ARG A 62 37.89 -28.69 -11.60
C ARG A 62 37.77 -29.41 -10.27
N ASP A 63 38.59 -29.05 -9.29
CA ASP A 63 38.57 -29.67 -7.96
C ASP A 63 37.20 -29.38 -7.28
N VAL A 64 36.69 -28.14 -7.36
CA VAL A 64 35.36 -27.79 -6.82
C VAL A 64 34.25 -28.57 -7.51
N LEU A 65 34.27 -28.64 -8.83
CA LEU A 65 33.25 -29.36 -9.61
C LEU A 65 33.31 -30.87 -9.41
N ASP A 66 34.49 -31.45 -9.14
CA ASP A 66 34.65 -32.87 -8.79
C ASP A 66 34.00 -33.18 -7.44
N GLU A 67 34.21 -32.32 -6.44
CA GLU A 67 33.55 -32.48 -5.13
C GLU A 67 32.03 -32.34 -5.25
N VAL A 68 31.55 -31.31 -5.96
CA VAL A 68 30.14 -31.10 -6.21
C VAL A 68 29.48 -32.26 -6.96
N ALA A 69 30.17 -32.78 -8.01
CA ALA A 69 29.71 -33.94 -8.80
C ALA A 69 29.60 -35.21 -7.94
N GLY A 70 30.46 -35.36 -6.93
CA GLY A 70 30.38 -36.45 -5.93
C GLY A 70 29.25 -36.31 -4.94
N LEU A 71 28.88 -35.08 -4.55
CA LEU A 71 27.82 -34.78 -3.58
C LEU A 71 26.43 -34.85 -4.18
N PHE A 72 26.27 -34.42 -5.43
CA PHE A 72 24.99 -34.31 -6.11
C PHE A 72 24.83 -35.40 -7.18
N PRO A 73 23.89 -36.35 -7.01
CA PRO A 73 23.76 -37.48 -7.93
C PRO A 73 23.11 -37.11 -9.29
N GLY A 74 22.47 -35.93 -9.38
CA GLY A 74 21.84 -35.43 -10.63
C GLY A 74 22.86 -35.31 -11.76
N GLU A 75 22.41 -35.42 -13.00
CA GLU A 75 23.26 -35.37 -14.21
C GLU A 75 23.68 -33.95 -14.59
N ILE A 76 23.08 -32.92 -14.01
CA ILE A 76 23.26 -31.54 -14.43
C ILE A 76 23.91 -30.74 -13.28
N ILE A 77 24.92 -29.93 -13.64
CA ILE A 77 25.52 -28.91 -12.75
C ILE A 77 25.42 -27.58 -13.48
N HIS A 78 24.85 -26.57 -12.78
CA HIS A 78 24.79 -25.21 -13.29
C HIS A 78 26.11 -24.49 -12.99
N ILE A 79 26.66 -23.79 -13.98
CA ILE A 79 27.95 -23.12 -13.87
C ILE A 79 27.85 -21.58 -13.90
N GLY A 80 26.64 -21.01 -13.77
CA GLY A 80 26.40 -19.57 -13.90
C GLY A 80 26.66 -19.07 -15.31
N GLY A 81 27.66 -18.23 -15.48
CA GLY A 81 28.09 -17.68 -16.76
C GLY A 81 27.53 -16.30 -17.08
N ASP A 82 26.64 -15.80 -16.26
CA ASP A 82 25.99 -14.52 -16.42
C ASP A 82 26.84 -13.35 -15.90
N GLU A 83 26.48 -12.17 -16.38
CA GLU A 83 26.92 -10.85 -15.90
C GLU A 83 28.45 -10.66 -15.70
N ALA A 84 29.28 -11.54 -16.25
CA ALA A 84 30.73 -11.46 -16.15
C ALA A 84 31.26 -10.22 -16.90
N LYS A 85 31.78 -9.23 -16.18
CA LYS A 85 32.29 -7.99 -16.74
C LYS A 85 33.71 -8.19 -17.26
N ALA A 86 33.98 -7.81 -18.52
CA ALA A 86 35.27 -7.97 -19.17
C ALA A 86 36.31 -6.90 -18.77
N ASP A 87 35.96 -5.93 -17.96
CA ASP A 87 36.80 -4.78 -17.63
C ASP A 87 38.19 -5.20 -17.09
N ASN A 88 38.22 -6.15 -16.16
CA ASN A 88 39.45 -6.62 -15.56
C ASN A 88 40.26 -7.48 -16.55
N TRP A 89 39.60 -8.28 -17.40
CA TRP A 89 40.32 -9.11 -18.41
C TRP A 89 41.03 -8.28 -19.46
N LYS A 90 40.45 -7.16 -19.89
CA LYS A 90 41.03 -6.21 -20.85
C LYS A 90 42.33 -5.61 -20.33
N GLN A 91 42.47 -5.43 -19.03
CA GLN A 91 43.63 -4.82 -18.38
C GLN A 91 44.62 -5.87 -17.84
N CYS A 92 44.24 -7.13 -17.73
CA CYS A 92 45.04 -8.18 -17.14
C CYS A 92 46.06 -8.74 -18.13
N PRO A 93 47.38 -8.61 -17.87
CA PRO A 93 48.40 -9.14 -18.78
C PRO A 93 48.27 -10.64 -19.05
N LYS A 94 47.88 -11.43 -18.03
CA LYS A 94 47.71 -12.89 -18.16
C LYS A 94 46.53 -13.21 -19.08
N CYS A 95 45.38 -12.53 -18.90
CA CYS A 95 44.21 -12.73 -19.77
C CYS A 95 44.49 -12.30 -21.20
N GLN A 96 45.22 -11.21 -21.43
CA GLN A 96 45.60 -10.74 -22.75
C GLN A 96 46.65 -11.65 -23.41
N ALA A 97 47.56 -12.26 -22.63
CA ALA A 97 48.48 -13.27 -23.14
C ALA A 97 47.73 -14.53 -23.60
N ARG A 98 46.79 -15.03 -22.76
CA ARG A 98 45.95 -16.19 -23.08
C ARG A 98 45.09 -15.95 -24.33
N LEU A 99 44.55 -14.74 -24.47
CA LEU A 99 43.75 -14.37 -25.64
C LEU A 99 44.54 -14.47 -26.92
N ARG A 100 45.79 -13.97 -26.91
CA ARG A 100 46.73 -14.10 -28.07
C ARG A 100 47.18 -15.55 -28.34
N GLU A 101 47.50 -16.28 -27.27
CA GLU A 101 47.91 -17.68 -27.35
C GLU A 101 46.85 -18.54 -28.05
N LEU A 102 45.58 -18.33 -27.71
CA LEU A 102 44.45 -19.07 -28.26
C LEU A 102 43.92 -18.50 -29.60
N GLY A 103 44.48 -17.39 -30.08
CA GLY A 103 44.02 -16.73 -31.30
C GLY A 103 42.60 -16.21 -31.23
N LEU A 104 42.14 -15.80 -30.03
CA LEU A 104 40.77 -15.29 -29.79
C LEU A 104 40.70 -13.79 -30.05
N GLU A 105 39.53 -13.33 -30.52
CA GLU A 105 39.31 -11.94 -30.93
C GLU A 105 38.73 -11.07 -29.79
N SER A 106 38.19 -11.69 -28.73
CA SER A 106 37.54 -10.96 -27.64
C SER A 106 37.61 -11.69 -26.30
N GLU A 107 37.55 -10.92 -25.23
CA GLU A 107 37.50 -11.44 -23.84
C GLU A 107 36.28 -12.34 -23.61
N ARG A 108 35.18 -12.14 -24.36
CA ARG A 108 34.01 -13.02 -24.29
C ARG A 108 34.32 -14.42 -24.79
N GLN A 109 35.19 -14.56 -25.80
CA GLN A 109 35.65 -15.88 -26.26
C GLN A 109 36.58 -16.57 -25.25
N LEU A 110 37.28 -15.81 -24.38
CA LEU A 110 37.99 -16.40 -23.23
C LEU A 110 37.02 -17.03 -22.23
N GLN A 111 35.88 -16.39 -21.99
CA GLN A 111 34.83 -16.98 -21.17
C GLN A 111 34.31 -18.29 -21.79
N GLY A 112 34.07 -18.29 -23.10
CA GLY A 112 33.70 -19.50 -23.83
C GLY A 112 34.73 -20.61 -23.71
N HIS A 113 36.02 -20.26 -23.75
CA HIS A 113 37.10 -21.22 -23.53
C HIS A 113 37.04 -21.86 -22.14
N LEU A 114 36.80 -21.06 -21.07
CA LEU A 114 36.58 -21.59 -19.72
C LEU A 114 35.39 -22.54 -19.69
N VAL A 115 34.24 -22.11 -20.24
CA VAL A 115 33.02 -22.92 -20.28
C VAL A 115 33.27 -24.25 -20.98
N ALA A 116 33.92 -24.25 -22.13
CA ALA A 116 34.25 -25.47 -22.87
C ALA A 116 35.16 -26.41 -22.08
N LYS A 117 36.15 -25.86 -21.33
CA LYS A 117 37.02 -26.67 -20.47
C LYS A 117 36.29 -27.29 -19.28
N MET A 118 35.37 -26.57 -18.67
CA MET A 118 34.54 -27.11 -17.58
C MET A 118 33.51 -28.12 -18.10
N GLU A 119 32.99 -27.93 -19.29
CA GLU A 119 32.09 -28.90 -19.93
C GLU A 119 32.85 -30.21 -20.25
N GLU A 120 34.03 -30.12 -20.87
CA GLU A 120 34.87 -31.29 -21.14
C GLU A 120 35.15 -32.08 -19.86
N HIS A 121 35.51 -31.38 -18.80
CA HIS A 121 35.77 -31.97 -17.48
C HIS A 121 34.53 -32.66 -16.90
N LEU A 122 33.39 -31.97 -16.78
CA LEU A 122 32.15 -32.52 -16.25
C LEU A 122 31.61 -33.68 -17.08
N ARG A 123 31.73 -33.63 -18.40
CA ARG A 123 31.38 -34.73 -19.31
C ARG A 123 32.18 -35.99 -19.00
N SER A 124 33.49 -35.85 -18.70
CA SER A 124 34.31 -36.98 -18.25
C SER A 124 33.84 -37.63 -16.94
N ARG A 125 33.04 -36.91 -16.16
CA ARG A 125 32.40 -37.36 -14.91
C ARG A 125 30.94 -37.82 -15.13
N GLY A 126 30.47 -37.90 -16.37
CA GLY A 126 29.10 -38.27 -16.70
C GLY A 126 28.07 -37.16 -16.40
N LYS A 127 28.50 -35.90 -16.30
CA LYS A 127 27.66 -34.75 -16.05
C LYS A 127 27.52 -33.85 -17.27
N ARG A 128 26.41 -33.11 -17.34
CA ARG A 128 26.16 -32.05 -18.33
C ARG A 128 26.21 -30.69 -17.65
N ILE A 129 26.73 -29.69 -18.36
CA ILE A 129 26.63 -28.30 -17.86
C ILE A 129 25.30 -27.67 -18.23
N LEU A 130 24.82 -26.79 -17.33
CA LEU A 130 23.76 -25.82 -17.55
C LEU A 130 24.36 -24.44 -17.29
N GLY A 131 24.05 -23.45 -18.09
CA GLY A 131 24.50 -22.08 -17.86
C GLY A 131 23.50 -21.07 -18.38
N TRP A 132 23.58 -19.86 -17.83
CA TRP A 132 22.76 -18.73 -18.28
C TRP A 132 23.01 -18.39 -19.74
N ASP A 133 22.07 -17.80 -20.44
CA ASP A 133 22.11 -17.60 -21.89
C ASP A 133 23.25 -16.70 -22.40
N GLU A 134 24.06 -16.09 -21.54
CA GLU A 134 25.31 -15.42 -21.88
C GLU A 134 26.38 -16.36 -22.42
N ILE A 135 26.32 -17.65 -22.03
CA ILE A 135 27.29 -18.63 -22.59
C ILE A 135 27.20 -18.75 -24.13
N LEU A 136 26.00 -18.43 -24.69
CA LEU A 136 25.80 -18.39 -26.15
C LEU A 136 26.72 -17.38 -26.88
N THR A 137 27.02 -16.26 -26.25
CA THR A 137 27.88 -15.22 -26.84
C THR A 137 29.35 -15.53 -26.68
N ALA A 138 29.67 -16.43 -25.78
CA ALA A 138 31.04 -16.89 -25.53
C ALA A 138 31.45 -18.07 -26.41
N GLY A 139 30.51 -18.71 -27.11
CA GLY A 139 30.74 -19.93 -27.92
C GLY A 139 30.42 -21.17 -27.08
N VAL A 140 29.18 -21.59 -27.14
CA VAL A 140 28.69 -22.79 -26.43
C VAL A 140 28.88 -24.04 -27.29
N THR A 141 29.14 -25.17 -26.66
CA THR A 141 29.17 -26.48 -27.33
C THR A 141 27.75 -27.06 -27.43
N SER A 142 27.53 -28.03 -28.33
CA SER A 142 26.23 -28.68 -28.51
C SER A 142 25.77 -29.54 -27.31
N GLY A 143 26.66 -29.84 -26.35
CA GLY A 143 26.36 -30.64 -25.17
C GLY A 143 25.81 -29.84 -24.01
N ALA A 144 26.02 -28.53 -23.97
CA ALA A 144 25.57 -27.64 -22.91
C ALA A 144 24.09 -27.41 -22.98
N ILE A 145 23.46 -27.27 -21.78
CA ILE A 145 22.08 -26.83 -21.62
C ILE A 145 22.12 -25.32 -21.41
N VAL A 146 21.18 -24.59 -22.00
CA VAL A 146 21.09 -23.13 -21.89
C VAL A 146 19.89 -22.73 -21.09
N MET A 147 20.08 -21.92 -20.03
CA MET A 147 18.96 -21.32 -19.26
C MET A 147 18.72 -19.89 -19.76
N SER A 148 17.56 -19.68 -20.37
CA SER A 148 17.19 -18.40 -20.99
C SER A 148 16.50 -17.50 -20.01
N TRP A 149 17.22 -16.53 -19.42
CA TRP A 149 16.68 -15.62 -18.39
C TRP A 149 16.41 -14.20 -18.91
N ARG A 150 17.15 -13.71 -19.88
CA ARG A 150 17.00 -12.35 -20.47
C ARG A 150 15.82 -12.25 -21.45
N GLY A 151 14.79 -13.04 -21.25
CA GLY A 151 13.67 -13.24 -22.13
C GLY A 151 13.79 -14.53 -22.95
N PRO A 152 12.83 -14.85 -23.84
CA PRO A 152 12.84 -16.12 -24.59
C PRO A 152 13.83 -16.18 -25.75
N ALA A 153 14.39 -15.04 -26.20
CA ALA A 153 15.21 -14.98 -27.40
C ALA A 153 16.50 -15.82 -27.32
N GLY A 154 17.16 -15.87 -26.15
CA GLY A 154 18.30 -16.70 -25.87
C GLY A 154 17.99 -18.18 -26.05
N GLY A 155 16.89 -18.64 -25.48
CA GLY A 155 16.43 -20.02 -25.58
C GLY A 155 16.04 -20.43 -27.02
N ILE A 156 15.33 -19.56 -27.73
CA ILE A 156 14.99 -19.78 -29.14
C ILE A 156 16.28 -19.98 -29.97
N LYS A 157 17.27 -19.10 -29.77
CA LYS A 157 18.56 -19.20 -30.45
C LYS A 157 19.26 -20.49 -30.07
N ALA A 158 19.33 -20.87 -28.80
CA ALA A 158 19.97 -22.09 -28.33
C ALA A 158 19.32 -23.35 -28.94
N ALA A 159 17.98 -23.42 -28.90
CA ALA A 159 17.24 -24.53 -29.51
C ALA A 159 17.49 -24.65 -31.02
N SER A 160 17.57 -23.52 -31.73
CA SER A 160 17.91 -23.49 -33.15
C SER A 160 19.35 -23.94 -33.45
N MET A 161 20.26 -23.88 -32.47
CA MET A 161 21.63 -24.40 -32.55
C MET A 161 21.72 -25.88 -32.13
N GLY A 162 20.61 -26.50 -31.71
CA GLY A 162 20.56 -27.89 -31.25
C GLY A 162 20.94 -28.10 -29.79
N ASN A 163 21.00 -27.01 -28.97
CA ASN A 163 21.17 -27.09 -27.53
C ASN A 163 19.83 -27.29 -26.81
N ASP A 164 19.86 -28.09 -25.78
CA ASP A 164 18.72 -28.18 -24.87
C ASP A 164 18.55 -26.87 -24.04
N VAL A 165 17.33 -26.54 -23.68
CA VAL A 165 16.98 -25.25 -23.11
C VAL A 165 16.05 -25.41 -21.92
N VAL A 166 16.31 -24.62 -20.86
CA VAL A 166 15.37 -24.33 -19.80
C VAL A 166 14.92 -22.86 -19.95
N MET A 167 13.61 -22.62 -20.06
CA MET A 167 13.07 -21.26 -20.18
C MET A 167 12.84 -20.67 -18.78
N ALA A 168 13.54 -19.60 -18.43
CA ALA A 168 13.46 -18.90 -17.17
C ALA A 168 13.36 -17.36 -17.35
N PRO A 169 12.54 -16.85 -18.30
CA PRO A 169 12.57 -15.44 -18.66
C PRO A 169 12.20 -14.54 -17.47
N ASN A 170 13.05 -13.55 -17.18
CA ASN A 170 12.82 -12.59 -16.10
C ASN A 170 11.53 -11.78 -16.29
N THR A 171 11.09 -11.62 -17.51
CA THR A 171 9.83 -10.97 -17.87
C THR A 171 8.59 -11.72 -17.39
N ASN A 172 8.71 -13.03 -17.06
CA ASN A 172 7.58 -13.90 -16.75
C ASN A 172 7.74 -14.75 -15.49
N PHE A 173 8.99 -15.06 -15.04
CA PHE A 173 9.21 -16.03 -13.99
C PHE A 173 10.25 -15.63 -12.93
N TYR A 174 10.60 -14.33 -12.82
CA TYR A 174 11.36 -13.80 -11.68
C TYR A 174 10.39 -13.44 -10.55
N LEU A 175 10.16 -14.39 -9.66
CA LEU A 175 9.15 -14.28 -8.61
C LEU A 175 9.61 -13.46 -7.40
N ASP A 176 10.79 -12.88 -7.43
CA ASP A 176 11.31 -11.85 -6.55
C ASP A 176 10.83 -10.43 -6.90
N TYR A 177 10.18 -10.24 -8.08
CA TYR A 177 9.54 -8.99 -8.47
C TYR A 177 8.21 -8.78 -7.78
N TYR A 178 7.77 -7.51 -7.65
CA TYR A 178 6.43 -7.19 -7.15
C TYR A 178 5.33 -7.94 -7.92
N GLN A 179 4.29 -8.35 -7.23
CA GLN A 179 3.18 -9.09 -7.83
C GLN A 179 2.12 -8.19 -8.46
N THR A 180 2.18 -6.88 -8.22
CA THR A 180 1.26 -5.90 -8.80
C THR A 180 2.01 -4.83 -9.58
N THR A 181 1.26 -4.04 -10.36
CA THR A 181 1.80 -2.87 -11.07
C THR A 181 1.86 -1.62 -10.19
N ASP A 182 1.20 -1.64 -9.04
CA ASP A 182 1.21 -0.57 -8.04
C ASP A 182 1.46 -1.18 -6.65
N PRO A 183 2.72 -1.48 -6.31
CA PRO A 183 3.06 -2.11 -5.05
C PRO A 183 2.75 -1.25 -3.83
N ALA A 184 2.92 0.07 -3.92
CA ALA A 184 2.61 0.98 -2.84
C ALA A 184 1.11 1.01 -2.55
N ALA A 185 0.28 1.11 -3.60
CA ALA A 185 -1.17 1.10 -3.49
C ALA A 185 -1.70 -0.24 -2.93
N ASN A 186 -1.02 -1.34 -3.15
CA ASN A 186 -1.43 -2.66 -2.68
C ASN A 186 -0.71 -3.11 -1.39
N GLY A 187 0.15 -2.27 -0.81
CA GLY A 187 0.87 -2.60 0.42
C GLY A 187 1.79 -3.80 0.29
N GLU A 188 2.41 -3.99 -0.89
CA GLU A 188 3.34 -5.10 -1.09
C GLU A 188 4.59 -4.94 -0.22
N PRO A 189 5.11 -6.04 0.34
CA PRO A 189 6.39 -6.01 1.03
C PRO A 189 7.51 -5.63 0.06
N LEU A 190 8.54 -4.95 0.56
CA LEU A 190 9.68 -4.48 -0.23
C LEU A 190 10.27 -5.64 -1.07
N ALA A 191 10.40 -5.42 -2.37
CA ALA A 191 11.01 -6.34 -3.32
C ALA A 191 12.15 -5.64 -4.08
N ILE A 192 12.91 -6.40 -4.89
CA ILE A 192 14.05 -5.86 -5.68
C ILE A 192 13.61 -4.80 -6.70
N GLY A 193 12.34 -4.81 -7.10
CA GLY A 193 11.77 -3.95 -8.13
C GLY A 193 11.01 -4.77 -9.18
N GLY A 194 10.79 -4.17 -10.34
CA GLY A 194 10.01 -4.81 -11.41
C GLY A 194 8.53 -5.00 -11.04
N SER A 195 7.74 -5.50 -11.97
CA SER A 195 6.35 -5.88 -11.74
C SER A 195 6.00 -7.09 -12.58
N LEU A 196 5.56 -8.14 -11.91
CA LEU A 196 5.21 -9.41 -12.51
C LEU A 196 3.89 -9.95 -11.96
N PRO A 197 2.74 -9.39 -12.39
CA PRO A 197 1.42 -9.90 -12.04
C PRO A 197 1.21 -11.33 -12.57
N MET A 198 0.34 -12.08 -11.89
CA MET A 198 0.02 -13.47 -12.26
C MET A 198 -0.44 -13.62 -13.71
N GLU A 199 -1.19 -12.64 -14.24
CA GLU A 199 -1.61 -12.62 -15.64
C GLU A 199 -0.41 -12.62 -16.60
N LYS A 200 0.65 -11.87 -16.25
CA LYS A 200 1.88 -11.81 -17.05
C LYS A 200 2.67 -13.11 -16.98
N CYS A 201 2.67 -13.79 -15.82
CA CYS A 201 3.23 -15.15 -15.72
C CYS A 201 2.46 -16.11 -16.63
N TYR A 202 1.12 -16.10 -16.55
CA TYR A 202 0.27 -16.99 -17.31
C TYR A 202 0.28 -16.71 -18.83
N ALA A 203 0.62 -15.48 -19.24
CA ALA A 203 0.69 -15.09 -20.64
C ALA A 203 1.89 -15.73 -21.40
N PHE A 204 2.85 -16.33 -20.71
CA PHE A 204 4.02 -16.91 -21.35
C PHE A 204 3.67 -18.11 -22.23
N GLU A 205 4.26 -18.16 -23.44
CA GLU A 205 4.13 -19.23 -24.41
C GLU A 205 5.53 -19.86 -24.65
N PRO A 206 5.80 -21.04 -24.08
CA PRO A 206 7.14 -21.64 -24.12
C PRO A 206 7.60 -22.02 -25.52
N PHE A 207 6.68 -22.23 -26.44
CA PHE A 207 6.95 -22.68 -27.81
C PHE A 207 6.74 -21.60 -28.87
N ASP A 208 6.52 -20.35 -28.46
CA ASP A 208 6.37 -19.25 -29.43
C ASP A 208 7.60 -19.16 -30.35
N LYS A 209 7.37 -19.03 -31.65
CA LYS A 209 8.39 -18.92 -32.70
C LYS A 209 9.30 -20.14 -32.85
N LEU A 210 8.94 -21.31 -32.33
CA LEU A 210 9.67 -22.56 -32.50
C LEU A 210 8.89 -23.50 -33.45
N ASP A 211 9.62 -24.14 -34.36
CA ASP A 211 9.10 -25.24 -35.16
C ASP A 211 9.15 -26.60 -34.41
N GLU A 212 8.56 -27.64 -34.97
CA GLU A 212 8.48 -28.95 -34.29
C GLU A 212 9.85 -29.57 -34.05
N CYS A 213 10.87 -29.23 -34.85
CA CYS A 213 12.24 -29.75 -34.68
C CYS A 213 12.95 -29.08 -33.50
N THR A 214 12.68 -27.80 -33.27
CA THR A 214 13.33 -27.02 -32.23
C THR A 214 12.59 -27.10 -30.88
N LYS A 215 11.26 -27.29 -30.87
CA LYS A 215 10.49 -27.52 -29.66
C LYS A 215 11.00 -28.66 -28.78
N ARG A 216 11.48 -29.72 -29.35
CA ARG A 216 12.02 -30.90 -28.63
C ARG A 216 13.21 -30.56 -27.72
N HIS A 217 13.88 -29.44 -27.98
CA HIS A 217 15.01 -28.97 -27.17
C HIS A 217 14.58 -28.21 -25.94
N ILE A 218 13.29 -27.84 -25.80
CA ILE A 218 12.78 -27.19 -24.59
C ILE A 218 12.54 -28.27 -23.53
N LEU A 219 13.45 -28.37 -22.55
CA LEU A 219 13.35 -29.32 -21.45
C LEU A 219 12.28 -28.96 -20.44
N GLY A 220 12.00 -27.67 -20.28
CA GLY A 220 11.00 -27.18 -19.32
C GLY A 220 11.15 -25.70 -18.98
N LEU A 221 10.49 -25.32 -17.88
CA LEU A 221 10.42 -23.95 -17.36
C LEU A 221 11.02 -23.90 -15.97
N GLN A 222 11.58 -22.73 -15.60
CA GLN A 222 12.02 -22.45 -14.25
C GLN A 222 11.51 -21.07 -13.79
N ALA A 223 11.11 -20.97 -12.54
CA ALA A 223 10.91 -19.70 -11.85
C ALA A 223 12.09 -19.44 -10.92
N ASN A 224 12.52 -18.19 -10.86
CA ASN A 224 13.61 -17.73 -10.00
C ASN A 224 13.04 -16.95 -8.82
N LEU A 225 13.65 -17.14 -7.65
CA LEU A 225 13.34 -16.42 -6.43
C LEU A 225 14.65 -15.98 -5.77
N TRP A 226 15.16 -14.83 -6.20
CA TRP A 226 16.36 -14.22 -5.63
C TRP A 226 16.06 -13.61 -4.27
N THR A 227 16.97 -13.78 -3.31
CA THR A 227 16.63 -13.54 -1.88
C THR A 227 17.23 -12.28 -1.29
N GLU A 228 17.72 -11.34 -2.09
CA GLU A 228 18.31 -10.07 -1.63
C GLU A 228 17.34 -9.27 -0.75
N TYR A 229 16.04 -9.39 -1.00
CA TYR A 229 14.97 -8.71 -0.29
C TYR A 229 14.00 -9.69 0.39
N ILE A 230 14.35 -10.97 0.49
CA ILE A 230 13.53 -12.01 1.13
C ILE A 230 14.23 -12.47 2.40
N ASP A 231 13.71 -12.05 3.53
CA ASP A 231 14.28 -12.20 4.86
C ASP A 231 13.66 -13.34 5.69
N SER A 232 12.58 -13.93 5.19
CA SER A 232 11.84 -14.96 5.91
C SER A 232 11.19 -15.97 4.96
N PHE A 233 10.88 -17.17 5.49
CA PHE A 233 10.17 -18.20 4.73
C PHE A 233 8.74 -17.77 4.38
N ASP A 234 8.07 -17.04 5.27
CA ASP A 234 6.74 -16.48 5.01
C ASP A 234 6.75 -15.55 3.81
N LYS A 235 7.78 -14.69 3.72
CA LYS A 235 7.96 -13.82 2.56
C LYS A 235 8.29 -14.59 1.30
N ALA A 236 9.09 -15.65 1.38
CA ALA A 236 9.34 -16.54 0.24
C ALA A 236 8.03 -17.17 -0.27
N GLN A 237 7.18 -17.69 0.62
CA GLN A 237 5.86 -18.21 0.26
C GLN A 237 5.00 -17.14 -0.41
N TYR A 238 4.92 -15.95 0.19
CA TYR A 238 4.18 -14.83 -0.36
C TYR A 238 4.62 -14.46 -1.78
N MET A 239 5.94 -14.41 -2.02
CA MET A 239 6.50 -14.06 -3.33
C MET A 239 6.24 -15.17 -4.38
N LEU A 240 6.25 -16.44 -3.98
CA LEU A 240 5.97 -17.58 -4.87
C LEU A 240 4.48 -17.69 -5.19
N LEU A 241 3.61 -17.57 -4.18
CA LEU A 241 2.19 -17.89 -4.30
C LEU A 241 1.35 -16.62 -4.53
N PRO A 242 0.36 -16.68 -5.43
CA PRO A 242 -0.08 -17.83 -6.21
C PRO A 242 0.59 -17.98 -7.59
N ARG A 243 1.59 -17.14 -7.96
CA ARG A 243 2.19 -17.10 -9.32
C ARG A 243 2.78 -18.43 -9.76
N LEU A 244 3.26 -19.24 -8.82
CA LEU A 244 3.79 -20.57 -9.12
C LEU A 244 2.74 -21.49 -9.74
N ALA A 245 1.45 -21.27 -9.46
CA ALA A 245 0.37 -22.03 -10.12
C ALA A 245 0.32 -21.79 -11.64
N ALA A 246 0.63 -20.55 -12.08
CA ALA A 246 0.69 -20.23 -13.51
C ALA A 246 1.84 -21.00 -14.21
N LEU A 247 3.04 -21.01 -13.61
CA LEU A 247 4.16 -21.79 -14.13
C LEU A 247 3.80 -23.29 -14.18
N SER A 248 3.19 -23.83 -13.12
CA SER A 248 2.80 -25.25 -13.07
C SER A 248 1.84 -25.63 -14.18
N GLU A 249 0.81 -24.80 -14.44
CA GLU A 249 -0.13 -25.08 -15.52
C GLU A 249 0.55 -25.03 -16.89
N ILE A 250 1.38 -24.02 -17.16
CA ILE A 250 2.09 -23.89 -18.43
C ILE A 250 3.06 -25.07 -18.66
N ALA A 251 3.72 -25.52 -17.59
CA ALA A 251 4.72 -26.60 -17.69
C ALA A 251 4.10 -28.00 -17.86
N TRP A 252 2.88 -28.23 -17.37
CA TRP A 252 2.27 -29.56 -17.30
C TRP A 252 1.03 -29.74 -18.17
N SER A 253 0.51 -28.67 -18.79
CA SER A 253 -0.67 -28.76 -19.67
C SER A 253 -0.28 -28.72 -21.13
N GLU A 254 -0.86 -29.63 -21.94
CA GLU A 254 -0.68 -29.61 -23.39
C GLU A 254 -1.32 -28.40 -24.05
N THR A 255 -2.43 -27.93 -23.47
CA THR A 255 -3.17 -26.76 -23.97
C THR A 255 -3.44 -25.79 -22.82
N LYS A 256 -3.26 -24.53 -23.09
CA LYS A 256 -3.53 -23.44 -22.14
C LYS A 256 -4.96 -22.93 -22.33
N ASP A 257 -5.66 -22.73 -21.20
CA ASP A 257 -7.02 -22.19 -21.17
C ASP A 257 -7.00 -20.66 -21.12
N THR A 258 -8.17 -20.03 -21.09
CA THR A 258 -8.25 -18.59 -20.88
C THR A 258 -7.79 -18.21 -19.48
N TYR A 259 -7.22 -17.01 -19.31
CA TYR A 259 -6.80 -16.53 -17.99
C TYR A 259 -7.95 -16.51 -16.96
N GLY A 260 -9.18 -16.18 -17.40
CA GLY A 260 -10.36 -16.20 -16.52
C GLY A 260 -10.69 -17.61 -15.99
N SER A 261 -10.63 -18.64 -16.85
CA SER A 261 -10.84 -20.02 -16.47
C SER A 261 -9.72 -20.54 -15.55
N PHE A 262 -8.46 -20.22 -15.86
CA PHE A 262 -7.32 -20.49 -14.98
C PHE A 262 -7.53 -19.88 -13.58
N MET A 263 -7.88 -18.59 -13.50
CA MET A 263 -8.13 -17.92 -12.22
C MET A 263 -9.28 -18.53 -11.42
N ALA A 264 -10.32 -19.04 -12.10
CA ALA A 264 -11.39 -19.76 -11.40
C ALA A 264 -10.85 -21.06 -10.75
N ARG A 265 -10.00 -21.82 -11.44
CA ARG A 265 -9.35 -23.01 -10.87
C ARG A 265 -8.43 -22.67 -9.70
N VAL A 266 -7.66 -21.59 -9.82
CA VAL A 266 -6.79 -21.16 -8.71
C VAL A 266 -7.61 -20.80 -7.47
N ARG A 267 -8.71 -20.05 -7.63
CA ARG A 267 -9.60 -19.66 -6.51
C ARG A 267 -10.26 -20.88 -5.86
N CYS A 268 -10.77 -21.81 -6.67
CA CYS A 268 -11.54 -22.96 -6.16
C CYS A 268 -10.66 -24.15 -5.76
N GLY A 269 -9.45 -24.26 -6.28
CA GLY A 269 -8.54 -25.38 -6.05
C GLY A 269 -7.33 -25.00 -5.18
N PHE A 270 -6.49 -24.08 -5.63
CA PHE A 270 -5.24 -23.78 -4.93
C PHE A 270 -5.44 -22.97 -3.65
N VAL A 271 -6.30 -21.94 -3.67
CA VAL A 271 -6.52 -21.09 -2.48
C VAL A 271 -7.02 -21.87 -1.27
N PRO A 272 -8.01 -22.78 -1.37
CA PRO A 272 -8.38 -23.65 -0.26
C PRO A 272 -7.22 -24.51 0.26
N VAL A 273 -6.34 -24.98 -0.62
CA VAL A 273 -5.14 -25.75 -0.24
C VAL A 273 -4.16 -24.86 0.53
N TYR A 274 -3.92 -23.63 0.06
CA TYR A 274 -3.05 -22.68 0.78
C TYR A 274 -3.60 -22.39 2.18
N GLN A 275 -4.91 -22.17 2.29
CA GLN A 275 -5.57 -21.93 3.57
C GLN A 275 -5.50 -23.15 4.49
N TYR A 276 -5.73 -24.35 3.96
CA TYR A 276 -5.66 -25.59 4.74
C TYR A 276 -4.27 -25.83 5.34
N PHE A 277 -3.22 -25.56 4.58
CA PHE A 277 -1.84 -25.70 5.04
C PHE A 277 -1.27 -24.47 5.74
N GLY A 278 -2.05 -23.39 5.89
CA GLY A 278 -1.60 -22.14 6.50
C GLY A 278 -0.48 -21.45 5.70
N LEU A 279 -0.44 -21.62 4.36
CA LEU A 279 0.58 -20.99 3.52
C LEU A 279 0.28 -19.51 3.32
N ILE A 280 1.33 -18.72 3.33
CA ILE A 280 1.23 -17.29 3.03
C ILE A 280 1.22 -17.10 1.51
N TYR A 281 0.27 -16.35 0.99
CA TYR A 281 0.15 -16.05 -0.44
C TYR A 281 -0.32 -14.61 -0.68
N ALA A 282 0.02 -14.06 -1.83
CA ALA A 282 -0.39 -12.71 -2.21
C ALA A 282 -1.88 -12.70 -2.62
N PRO A 283 -2.72 -11.96 -1.91
CA PRO A 283 -4.18 -12.00 -2.13
C PRO A 283 -4.65 -11.15 -3.31
N TYR A 284 -3.88 -10.15 -3.76
CA TYR A 284 -4.35 -9.19 -4.79
C TYR A 284 -4.59 -9.82 -6.17
N ALA A 285 -4.01 -10.97 -6.48
CA ALA A 285 -4.37 -11.71 -7.69
C ALA A 285 -5.86 -12.05 -7.75
N PHE A 286 -6.53 -12.09 -6.58
CA PHE A 286 -7.94 -12.40 -6.41
C PHE A 286 -8.79 -11.18 -6.10
N ALA A 287 -8.17 -10.09 -5.72
CA ALA A 287 -8.82 -8.88 -5.26
C ALA A 287 -8.77 -7.80 -6.34
N ARG A 288 -9.49 -7.96 -7.46
CA ARG A 288 -9.89 -6.78 -8.24
C ARG A 288 -10.92 -6.01 -7.42
N ALA A 289 -10.71 -4.69 -7.24
CA ALA A 289 -11.76 -3.85 -6.72
C ALA A 289 -12.99 -4.02 -7.59
N ASN A 290 -14.13 -4.25 -6.98
CA ASN A 290 -15.38 -4.28 -7.72
C ASN A 290 -15.83 -2.85 -7.96
N PHE A 291 -16.09 -2.50 -9.21
CA PHE A 291 -16.67 -1.21 -9.63
C PHE A 291 -18.02 -1.40 -10.34
N ASP A 292 -18.51 -2.63 -10.39
CA ASP A 292 -19.73 -2.98 -11.10
C ASP A 292 -20.85 -3.30 -10.10
N GLU A 293 -21.86 -2.45 -10.09
CA GLU A 293 -23.09 -2.62 -9.29
C GLU A 293 -23.80 -3.95 -9.56
N ALA A 294 -23.71 -4.47 -10.81
CA ALA A 294 -24.43 -5.68 -11.22
C ALA A 294 -23.87 -6.97 -10.59
N VAL A 295 -22.63 -6.94 -10.12
CA VAL A 295 -21.97 -8.11 -9.52
C VAL A 295 -21.86 -8.03 -7.99
N ILE A 296 -22.54 -7.08 -7.36
CA ILE A 296 -22.63 -7.00 -5.90
C ILE A 296 -23.32 -8.28 -5.38
N ARG A 297 -22.64 -8.96 -4.46
CA ARG A 297 -23.26 -10.11 -3.77
C ARG A 297 -24.37 -9.63 -2.83
N PRO A 298 -25.44 -10.41 -2.66
CA PRO A 298 -26.42 -10.10 -1.63
C PRO A 298 -25.75 -9.95 -0.27
N TYR A 299 -26.03 -8.86 0.43
CA TYR A 299 -25.54 -8.58 1.77
C TYR A 299 -26.68 -8.20 2.70
N VAL A 300 -26.49 -8.41 3.99
CA VAL A 300 -27.47 -8.06 5.02
C VAL A 300 -26.83 -7.03 5.94
N LEU A 301 -27.46 -5.85 6.05
CA LEU A 301 -27.04 -4.83 7.01
C LEU A 301 -27.58 -5.18 8.41
N PRO A 302 -26.78 -4.95 9.46
CA PRO A 302 -27.28 -4.95 10.81
C PRO A 302 -28.42 -3.92 10.94
N ASP A 303 -29.51 -4.27 11.63
CA ASP A 303 -30.60 -3.33 11.84
C ASP A 303 -30.20 -2.30 12.91
N VAL A 304 -30.04 -1.05 12.48
CA VAL A 304 -29.63 0.07 13.34
C VAL A 304 -30.57 0.26 14.54
N LEU A 305 -31.84 -0.08 14.40
CA LEU A 305 -32.88 0.01 15.44
C LEU A 305 -33.06 -1.30 16.24
N LYS A 306 -32.14 -2.24 16.11
CA LYS A 306 -32.19 -3.52 16.84
C LYS A 306 -30.96 -3.65 17.74
N ARG A 307 -31.17 -3.91 19.02
CA ARG A 307 -30.09 -4.13 20.00
C ARG A 307 -29.46 -5.53 19.82
N ALA A 308 -28.27 -5.72 20.36
CA ALA A 308 -27.59 -7.03 20.34
C ALA A 308 -28.38 -8.14 21.04
N ASP A 309 -29.23 -7.81 22.01
CA ASP A 309 -30.13 -8.74 22.68
C ASP A 309 -31.43 -9.02 21.90
N GLY A 310 -31.55 -8.51 20.67
CA GLY A 310 -32.69 -8.69 19.77
C GLY A 310 -33.88 -7.75 19.99
N ARG A 311 -33.87 -6.89 21.02
CA ARG A 311 -34.95 -5.93 21.30
C ARG A 311 -34.92 -4.78 20.31
N GLU A 312 -36.10 -4.33 19.87
CA GLU A 312 -36.28 -3.18 19.01
C GLU A 312 -36.15 -1.85 19.75
N VAL A 313 -35.62 -0.84 19.09
CA VAL A 313 -35.54 0.54 19.52
C VAL A 313 -36.61 1.34 18.79
N ARG A 314 -37.60 1.84 19.52
CA ARG A 314 -38.78 2.51 18.96
C ARG A 314 -38.90 3.97 19.33
N THR A 315 -38.02 4.49 20.19
CA THR A 315 -38.07 5.87 20.68
C THR A 315 -36.66 6.46 20.81
N ALA A 316 -36.55 7.78 20.67
CA ALA A 316 -35.30 8.51 20.89
C ALA A 316 -34.70 8.22 22.29
N LYS A 317 -35.55 8.11 23.34
CA LYS A 317 -35.08 7.78 24.69
C LYS A 317 -34.42 6.38 24.77
N GLN A 318 -34.96 5.38 24.08
CA GLN A 318 -34.36 4.04 24.02
C GLN A 318 -33.06 4.07 23.22
N TRP A 319 -33.03 4.87 22.14
CA TRP A 319 -31.83 5.09 21.37
C TRP A 319 -30.69 5.64 22.23
N GLU A 320 -30.90 6.77 22.86
CA GLU A 320 -29.87 7.46 23.67
C GLU A 320 -29.41 6.63 24.87
N ARG A 321 -30.34 5.95 25.56
CA ARG A 321 -30.00 5.20 26.77
C ARG A 321 -29.35 3.85 26.46
N ASP A 322 -29.79 3.15 25.40
CA ASP A 322 -29.48 1.74 25.20
C ASP A 322 -28.62 1.50 23.93
N ARG A 323 -29.13 1.85 22.74
CA ARG A 323 -28.50 1.45 21.48
C ARG A 323 -27.30 2.30 21.10
N ARG A 324 -27.40 3.60 21.25
CA ARG A 324 -26.28 4.51 20.95
C ARG A 324 -25.01 4.18 21.74
N PRO A 325 -25.04 3.99 23.07
CA PRO A 325 -23.85 3.56 23.84
C PRO A 325 -23.34 2.17 23.42
N GLU A 326 -24.25 1.24 23.08
CA GLU A 326 -23.90 -0.10 22.59
C GLU A 326 -23.10 -0.02 21.29
N LEU A 327 -23.60 0.71 20.28
CA LEU A 327 -22.93 0.91 19.00
C LEU A 327 -21.60 1.65 19.16
N LEU A 328 -21.58 2.73 19.94
CA LEU A 328 -20.34 3.46 20.19
C LEU A 328 -19.27 2.56 20.82
N SER A 329 -19.68 1.66 21.74
CA SER A 329 -18.79 0.67 22.34
C SER A 329 -18.29 -0.36 21.31
N VAL A 330 -19.13 -0.75 20.34
CA VAL A 330 -18.72 -1.70 19.27
C VAL A 330 -17.66 -1.06 18.38
N PHE A 331 -17.87 0.17 17.89
CA PHE A 331 -16.89 0.89 17.07
C PHE A 331 -15.56 1.16 17.81
N ARG A 332 -15.65 1.48 19.12
CA ARG A 332 -14.46 1.66 19.97
C ARG A 332 -13.66 0.37 20.15
N ARG A 333 -14.31 -0.77 20.26
CA ARG A 333 -13.60 -2.03 20.49
C ARG A 333 -13.13 -2.71 19.23
N GLN A 334 -13.80 -2.47 18.10
CA GLN A 334 -13.61 -3.34 16.94
C GLN A 334 -13.18 -2.62 15.66
N MET A 335 -13.12 -1.29 15.64
CA MET A 335 -12.76 -0.56 14.43
C MET A 335 -11.82 0.62 14.68
N TYR A 336 -12.33 1.72 15.20
CA TYR A 336 -11.51 2.93 15.39
C TYR A 336 -10.70 2.92 16.68
N GLY A 337 -11.14 2.14 17.66
CA GLY A 337 -10.55 2.10 18.98
C GLY A 337 -10.99 3.23 19.91
N THR A 338 -10.56 3.15 21.14
CA THR A 338 -10.79 4.20 22.15
C THR A 338 -9.94 5.43 21.86
N LEU A 339 -10.53 6.61 22.05
CA LEU A 339 -9.78 7.86 21.93
C LEU A 339 -8.72 7.96 23.03
N PRO A 340 -7.58 8.65 22.75
CA PRO A 340 -6.62 9.02 23.80
C PRO A 340 -7.27 9.79 24.95
N GLY A 341 -6.64 9.76 26.12
CA GLY A 341 -7.10 10.50 27.29
C GLY A 341 -7.16 12.01 27.08
N THR A 342 -7.88 12.71 27.94
CA THR A 342 -8.02 14.17 27.90
C THR A 342 -7.24 14.88 28.99
N ASP A 343 -6.51 14.14 29.82
CA ASP A 343 -5.67 14.62 30.92
C ASP A 343 -4.32 15.16 30.41
N VAL A 344 -4.40 16.18 29.59
CA VAL A 344 -3.27 16.93 29.02
C VAL A 344 -3.39 18.41 29.36
N GLU A 345 -2.27 19.03 29.68
CA GLU A 345 -2.20 20.50 29.78
C GLU A 345 -2.22 21.07 28.37
N VAL A 346 -3.02 22.13 28.16
CA VAL A 346 -3.10 22.79 26.86
C VAL A 346 -2.78 24.28 27.05
N VAL A 347 -1.70 24.73 26.43
CA VAL A 347 -1.29 26.14 26.40
C VAL A 347 -1.43 26.67 24.99
N SER A 348 -2.03 27.85 24.83
CA SER A 348 -2.14 28.52 23.54
C SER A 348 -1.26 29.75 23.46
N LYS A 349 -0.65 29.98 22.29
CA LYS A 349 0.17 31.16 21.98
C LYS A 349 -0.23 31.72 20.62
N CYS A 350 -0.70 32.96 20.59
CA CYS A 350 -0.89 33.66 19.32
C CYS A 350 0.48 33.93 18.69
N LEU A 351 0.70 33.43 17.48
CA LEU A 351 1.93 33.61 16.71
C LEU A 351 1.83 34.86 15.82
N GLU A 352 0.65 35.09 15.24
CA GLU A 352 0.38 36.19 14.32
C GLU A 352 -1.12 36.50 14.26
N GLU A 353 -1.47 37.76 14.08
CA GLU A 353 -2.83 38.22 13.81
C GLU A 353 -2.80 39.40 12.84
N SER A 354 -3.60 39.32 11.76
CA SER A 354 -3.75 40.41 10.78
C SER A 354 -5.20 40.52 10.32
N ALA A 355 -5.72 41.74 10.32
CA ALA A 355 -7.08 42.03 9.85
C ALA A 355 -7.19 42.19 8.32
N ASP A 356 -6.09 42.13 7.58
CA ASP A 356 -6.05 42.38 6.15
C ASP A 356 -6.19 41.13 5.29
N ALA A 357 -6.47 39.97 5.88
CA ALA A 357 -6.62 38.72 5.15
C ALA A 357 -7.84 38.74 4.24
N VAL A 358 -7.77 37.98 3.16
CA VAL A 358 -8.84 37.85 2.14
C VAL A 358 -9.29 39.23 1.63
N GLY A 359 -8.32 40.12 1.30
CA GLY A 359 -8.64 41.47 0.82
C GLY A 359 -9.29 42.36 1.85
N GLY A 360 -9.04 42.17 3.15
CA GLY A 360 -9.64 42.92 4.24
C GLY A 360 -10.99 42.42 4.73
N LYS A 361 -11.49 41.30 4.18
CA LYS A 361 -12.76 40.66 4.59
C LYS A 361 -12.63 39.87 5.89
N ALA A 362 -11.42 39.38 6.20
CA ALA A 362 -11.16 38.51 7.35
C ALA A 362 -9.97 38.95 8.20
N THR A 363 -10.03 38.63 9.47
CA THR A 363 -8.85 38.55 10.35
C THR A 363 -8.28 37.16 10.24
N ARG A 364 -7.01 37.03 9.77
CA ARG A 364 -6.22 35.82 9.92
C ARG A 364 -5.59 35.81 11.31
N ARG A 365 -5.67 34.67 11.98
CA ARG A 365 -5.02 34.42 13.26
C ARG A 365 -4.33 33.09 13.25
N GLN A 366 -3.08 33.04 13.68
CA GLN A 366 -2.31 31.81 13.78
C GLN A 366 -1.97 31.55 15.24
N VAL A 367 -2.32 30.35 15.71
CA VAL A 367 -2.21 30.00 17.12
C VAL A 367 -1.49 28.66 17.27
N GLU A 368 -0.39 28.67 18.03
CA GLU A 368 0.25 27.45 18.47
C GLU A 368 -0.47 26.91 19.70
N LEU A 369 -0.95 25.67 19.61
CA LEU A 369 -1.40 24.88 20.76
C LEU A 369 -0.27 23.95 21.18
N THR A 370 0.14 24.02 22.43
CA THR A 370 1.06 23.07 23.05
C THR A 370 0.28 22.14 23.97
N PHE A 371 0.33 20.87 23.68
CA PHE A 371 -0.21 19.79 24.52
C PHE A 371 0.94 19.20 25.33
N ALA A 372 0.83 19.21 26.65
CA ALA A 372 1.87 18.69 27.55
C ALA A 372 1.33 17.65 28.51
N ARG A 373 2.11 16.59 28.72
CA ARG A 373 1.84 15.53 29.68
C ARG A 373 3.12 14.80 30.07
N ASN A 374 3.35 14.62 31.38
CA ASN A 374 4.51 13.88 31.91
C ASN A 374 5.88 14.31 31.34
N GLY A 375 6.06 15.61 31.06
CA GLY A 375 7.30 16.16 30.49
C GLY A 375 7.46 15.98 28.98
N VAL A 376 6.46 15.43 28.30
CA VAL A 376 6.42 15.34 26.83
C VAL A 376 5.51 16.43 26.29
N GLU A 377 5.94 17.07 25.22
CA GLU A 377 5.14 18.11 24.53
C GLU A 377 4.88 17.74 23.07
N ARG A 378 3.70 18.14 22.59
CA ARG A 378 3.33 18.09 21.17
C ARG A 378 2.64 19.38 20.78
N LYS A 379 2.85 19.84 19.55
CA LYS A 379 2.36 21.14 19.11
C LYS A 379 1.52 21.00 17.85
N ALA A 380 0.47 21.83 17.77
CA ALA A 380 -0.31 22.03 16.56
C ALA A 380 -0.47 23.51 16.28
N ILE A 381 -0.37 23.90 15.00
CA ILE A 381 -0.60 25.29 14.61
C ILE A 381 -1.97 25.41 13.95
N LEU A 382 -2.84 26.17 14.58
CA LEU A 382 -4.13 26.53 14.02
C LEU A 382 -3.99 27.73 13.10
N LEU A 383 -4.62 27.66 11.94
CA LEU A 383 -4.90 28.78 11.06
C LEU A 383 -6.38 29.09 11.14
N ILE A 384 -6.71 30.30 11.53
CA ILE A 384 -8.07 30.78 11.78
C ILE A 384 -8.34 31.98 10.90
N TYR A 385 -9.44 31.93 10.14
CA TYR A 385 -9.99 33.08 9.42
C TYR A 385 -11.32 33.45 10.06
N LEU A 386 -11.46 34.71 10.43
CA LEU A 386 -12.63 35.28 11.14
C LEU A 386 -13.20 36.43 10.31
N PRO A 387 -14.50 36.41 9.97
CA PRO A 387 -15.12 37.50 9.21
C PRO A 387 -15.06 38.83 9.97
N ASN A 388 -14.56 39.90 9.32
CA ASN A 388 -14.38 41.21 9.95
C ASN A 388 -15.71 41.97 10.20
N GLY A 389 -16.75 41.69 9.41
CA GLY A 389 -18.02 42.38 9.49
C GLY A 389 -19.02 41.79 10.52
N ALA A 390 -18.59 40.83 11.34
CA ALA A 390 -19.50 40.20 12.30
C ALA A 390 -19.72 41.04 13.54
N GLU A 391 -20.98 41.20 13.98
CA GLU A 391 -21.37 41.95 15.20
C GLU A 391 -21.27 41.13 16.49
N GLY A 392 -20.95 39.83 16.39
CA GLY A 392 -20.85 38.91 17.53
C GLY A 392 -20.14 37.60 17.16
N PRO A 393 -20.15 36.60 18.09
CA PRO A 393 -19.51 35.31 17.82
C PRO A 393 -20.18 34.58 16.63
N VAL A 394 -19.37 34.10 15.70
CA VAL A 394 -19.80 33.47 14.45
C VAL A 394 -19.77 31.96 14.52
N PRO A 395 -20.58 31.24 13.71
CA PRO A 395 -20.43 29.81 13.52
C PRO A 395 -19.11 29.51 12.78
N CYS A 396 -18.64 28.26 12.87
CA CYS A 396 -17.33 27.89 12.38
C CYS A 396 -17.34 26.56 11.63
N PHE A 397 -16.55 26.47 10.56
CA PHE A 397 -16.11 25.21 9.99
C PHE A 397 -14.72 24.85 10.55
N LEU A 398 -14.59 23.68 11.14
CA LEU A 398 -13.34 23.10 11.63
C LEU A 398 -12.98 21.89 10.79
N GLY A 399 -11.87 21.95 10.06
CA GLY A 399 -11.37 20.86 9.24
C GLY A 399 -9.85 20.79 9.21
N PHE A 400 -9.25 19.59 9.21
CA PHE A 400 -7.81 19.46 9.07
C PHE A 400 -7.39 19.38 7.60
N ASN A 401 -6.19 19.88 7.30
CA ASN A 401 -5.62 19.88 5.96
C ASN A 401 -4.48 18.84 5.83
N PHE A 402 -4.24 18.38 4.59
CA PHE A 402 -3.26 17.33 4.29
C PHE A 402 -1.84 17.84 4.01
N GLN A 403 -1.69 19.06 3.52
CA GLN A 403 -0.42 19.54 2.98
C GLN A 403 0.18 20.70 3.77
N GLY A 404 -0.38 21.01 4.93
CA GLY A 404 0.06 22.13 5.78
C GLY A 404 -0.74 23.41 5.54
N ASN A 405 -0.82 24.24 6.56
CA ASN A 405 -1.66 25.45 6.57
C ASN A 405 -1.33 26.41 5.42
N GLN A 406 -0.07 26.53 5.02
CA GLN A 406 0.39 27.39 3.92
C GLN A 406 -0.23 27.03 2.58
N THR A 407 -0.77 25.81 2.42
CA THR A 407 -1.35 25.39 1.14
C THR A 407 -2.80 25.81 0.96
N THR A 408 -3.46 26.28 2.02
CA THR A 408 -4.91 26.54 2.05
C THR A 408 -5.29 27.88 1.44
N SER A 409 -4.34 28.79 1.26
CA SER A 409 -4.54 30.08 0.58
C SER A 409 -3.23 30.57 -0.02
N PHE A 410 -3.29 31.54 -0.95
CA PHE A 410 -2.10 32.21 -1.52
C PHE A 410 -1.49 33.24 -0.59
N ASP A 411 -1.85 33.28 0.67
CA ASP A 411 -1.33 34.24 1.64
C ASP A 411 0.07 33.83 2.13
N PRO A 412 1.14 34.58 1.78
CA PRO A 412 2.51 34.23 2.13
C PRO A 412 2.84 34.39 3.62
N ALA A 413 1.97 35.02 4.40
CA ALA A 413 2.16 35.20 5.83
C ALA A 413 1.69 33.99 6.65
N VAL A 414 1.08 32.97 5.99
CA VAL A 414 0.72 31.74 6.69
C VAL A 414 1.97 30.94 7.03
N VAL A 415 2.14 30.63 8.31
CA VAL A 415 3.27 29.86 8.84
C VAL A 415 3.28 28.45 8.19
N PRO A 416 4.37 28.08 7.50
CA PRO A 416 4.47 26.76 6.90
C PRO A 416 4.50 25.65 7.95
N SER A 417 3.89 24.52 7.64
CA SER A 417 4.02 23.32 8.47
C SER A 417 5.45 22.78 8.37
N GLN A 418 6.03 22.42 9.52
CA GLN A 418 7.34 21.78 9.59
C GLN A 418 7.42 20.40 8.91
N TYR A 419 6.28 19.81 8.59
CA TYR A 419 6.16 18.49 7.95
C TYR A 419 5.83 18.57 6.47
N SER A 420 5.79 19.76 5.86
CA SER A 420 5.32 19.94 4.50
C SER A 420 6.17 20.90 3.68
N GLU A 421 6.63 20.46 2.53
CA GLU A 421 7.39 21.25 1.55
C GLU A 421 6.51 21.80 0.42
N TYR A 422 5.19 21.60 0.50
CA TYR A 422 4.26 22.09 -0.52
C TYR A 422 4.21 23.61 -0.56
N PRO A 423 4.17 24.21 -1.77
CA PRO A 423 4.12 25.65 -1.93
C PRO A 423 2.86 26.29 -1.34
N VAL A 424 2.98 27.58 -1.02
CA VAL A 424 1.85 28.44 -0.60
C VAL A 424 0.74 28.37 -1.67
N GLY A 425 -0.51 28.22 -1.25
CA GLY A 425 -1.68 28.18 -2.12
C GLY A 425 -1.85 26.92 -2.96
N ASN A 426 -1.01 25.90 -2.81
CA ASN A 426 -1.05 24.69 -3.63
C ASN A 426 -2.41 23.93 -3.55
N ARG A 427 -3.23 24.21 -2.54
CA ARG A 427 -4.56 23.61 -2.32
C ARG A 427 -5.64 24.62 -1.97
N ASP A 428 -5.49 25.86 -2.40
CA ASP A 428 -6.47 26.93 -2.19
C ASP A 428 -7.87 26.55 -2.68
N SER A 429 -7.96 25.88 -3.83
CA SER A 429 -9.21 25.40 -4.40
C SER A 429 -10.00 24.42 -3.50
N ARG A 430 -9.32 23.80 -2.52
CA ARG A 430 -9.96 22.93 -1.52
C ARG A 430 -10.56 23.69 -0.34
N TRP A 431 -10.22 24.94 -0.16
CA TRP A 431 -10.49 25.67 1.08
C TRP A 431 -11.28 26.97 0.90
N ASP A 432 -11.83 27.26 -0.23
CA ASP A 432 -12.70 28.40 -0.60
C ASP A 432 -12.95 29.44 0.54
N VAL A 433 -11.82 29.92 1.10
CA VAL A 433 -11.80 30.76 2.35
C VAL A 433 -12.68 31.98 2.18
N GLU A 434 -12.64 32.59 0.98
CA GLU A 434 -13.42 33.78 0.69
C GLU A 434 -14.92 33.53 0.78
N SER A 435 -15.42 32.46 0.15
CA SER A 435 -16.85 32.11 0.21
C SER A 435 -17.32 31.78 1.64
N ILE A 436 -16.46 31.12 2.44
CA ILE A 436 -16.76 30.78 3.84
C ILE A 436 -16.93 32.07 4.67
N VAL A 437 -15.96 32.97 4.55
CA VAL A 437 -15.95 34.24 5.28
C VAL A 437 -17.09 35.17 4.83
N ASP A 438 -17.34 35.30 3.52
CA ASP A 438 -18.45 36.08 2.96
C ASP A 438 -19.81 35.53 3.42
N ALA A 439 -19.91 34.24 3.64
CA ALA A 439 -21.09 33.61 4.25
C ALA A 439 -21.15 33.80 5.78
N GLY A 440 -20.24 34.53 6.41
CA GLY A 440 -20.26 34.86 7.84
C GLY A 440 -19.86 33.70 8.75
N TYR A 441 -19.04 32.76 8.27
CA TYR A 441 -18.46 31.67 9.04
C TYR A 441 -16.97 31.90 9.29
N ALA A 442 -16.49 31.52 10.46
CA ALA A 442 -15.08 31.30 10.65
C ALA A 442 -14.63 29.99 9.99
N LEU A 443 -13.37 29.95 9.57
CA LEU A 443 -12.68 28.72 9.17
C LEU A 443 -11.52 28.47 10.12
N VAL A 444 -11.44 27.26 10.65
CA VAL A 444 -10.33 26.78 11.48
C VAL A 444 -9.73 25.54 10.85
N THR A 445 -8.42 25.56 10.60
CA THR A 445 -7.70 24.41 10.07
C THR A 445 -6.34 24.22 10.75
N ALA A 446 -5.84 22.99 10.74
CA ALA A 446 -4.51 22.60 11.18
C ALA A 446 -3.97 21.48 10.29
N HIS A 447 -2.66 21.32 10.24
CA HIS A 447 -2.08 20.19 9.55
C HIS A 447 -2.33 18.90 10.34
N TYR A 448 -2.92 17.89 9.72
CA TYR A 448 -3.28 16.65 10.41
C TYR A 448 -2.07 15.88 10.98
N TYR A 449 -0.86 16.09 10.41
CA TYR A 449 0.40 15.56 10.94
C TYR A 449 0.76 16.08 12.33
N ASP A 450 0.24 17.24 12.73
CA ASP A 450 0.47 17.77 14.07
C ASP A 450 -0.13 16.85 15.16
N PHE A 451 -1.12 16.02 14.80
CA PHE A 451 -1.75 15.05 15.69
C PHE A 451 -1.25 13.62 15.48
N PHE A 452 -1.06 13.21 14.22
CA PHE A 452 -0.47 11.93 13.88
C PHE A 452 0.32 12.04 12.56
N TYR A 453 1.60 11.68 12.61
CA TYR A 453 2.52 11.74 11.46
C TYR A 453 2.27 10.56 10.52
N ASP A 454 1.56 10.78 9.43
CA ASP A 454 1.03 9.77 8.51
C ASP A 454 1.73 9.81 7.13
N ARG A 455 3.06 9.81 7.10
CA ARG A 455 3.82 9.72 5.85
C ARG A 455 4.00 8.27 5.41
N GLU A 456 3.88 8.02 4.11
CA GLU A 456 4.04 6.68 3.53
C GLU A 456 5.50 6.24 3.46
N ASP A 457 6.43 7.19 3.36
CA ASP A 457 7.87 6.99 3.27
C ASP A 457 8.58 6.79 4.63
N ASP A 458 7.85 6.91 5.73
CA ASP A 458 8.38 6.67 7.08
C ASP A 458 8.07 5.24 7.54
N ASP A 459 8.94 4.66 8.35
CA ASP A 459 8.67 3.36 8.92
C ASP A 459 7.42 3.41 9.82
N PHE A 460 6.80 2.26 9.98
CA PHE A 460 5.55 2.14 10.73
C PHE A 460 5.70 2.62 12.18
N GLU A 461 6.80 2.29 12.83
CA GLU A 461 7.07 2.63 14.23
C GLU A 461 7.45 4.11 14.42
N GLY A 462 8.14 4.70 13.44
CA GLY A 462 8.56 6.12 13.48
C GLY A 462 7.39 7.13 13.51
N LYS A 463 6.19 6.70 13.20
CA LYS A 463 4.98 7.55 13.24
C LYS A 463 4.51 7.86 14.67
N TYR A 464 4.66 6.93 15.59
CA TYR A 464 4.14 7.05 16.96
C TYR A 464 4.88 8.08 17.81
N PRO A 465 6.21 8.12 17.85
CA PRO A 465 6.97 9.13 18.59
C PRO A 465 6.69 10.56 18.14
N LYS A 466 6.32 10.75 16.86
CA LYS A 466 6.01 12.07 16.27
C LYS A 466 4.55 12.48 16.48
N SER A 467 3.70 11.63 17.03
CA SER A 467 2.26 11.85 17.21
C SER A 467 1.90 12.20 18.64
N ILE A 468 0.64 12.55 18.85
CA ILE A 468 0.10 12.85 20.20
C ILE A 468 0.14 11.63 21.13
N PHE A 469 0.35 10.41 20.61
CA PHE A 469 0.45 9.21 21.42
C PHE A 469 1.67 9.19 22.34
N ALA A 470 2.74 9.88 21.97
CA ALA A 470 3.91 10.05 22.84
C ALA A 470 3.57 10.75 24.16
N LEU A 471 2.54 11.64 24.19
CA LEU A 471 2.02 12.24 25.45
C LEU A 471 1.53 11.16 26.44
N PHE A 472 1.14 10.00 25.92
CA PHE A 472 0.61 8.88 26.67
C PHE A 472 1.61 7.74 26.87
N GLY A 473 2.90 7.97 26.55
CA GLY A 473 3.96 6.98 26.66
C GLY A 473 3.84 5.84 25.68
N ARG A 474 3.34 6.11 24.44
CA ARG A 474 3.14 5.14 23.39
C ARG A 474 3.98 5.54 22.18
N ASP A 475 5.13 4.93 22.06
CA ASP A 475 6.15 5.26 21.08
C ASP A 475 6.27 4.22 19.96
N SER A 476 5.56 3.07 20.07
CA SER A 476 5.53 2.02 19.08
C SER A 476 4.14 1.37 18.93
N SER A 477 3.94 0.59 17.86
CA SER A 477 2.70 -0.18 17.67
C SER A 477 2.48 -1.24 18.75
N ALA A 478 3.56 -1.71 19.39
CA ALA A 478 3.50 -2.70 20.46
C ALA A 478 2.88 -2.14 21.76
N ASP A 479 2.87 -0.81 21.94
CA ASP A 479 2.32 -0.13 23.11
C ASP A 479 0.79 -0.09 23.11
N PHE A 480 0.14 -0.56 22.03
CA PHE A 480 -1.32 -0.52 21.88
C PHE A 480 -1.93 -1.90 22.13
N SER A 481 -2.93 -1.94 23.01
CA SER A 481 -3.80 -3.12 23.14
C SER A 481 -4.75 -3.24 21.95
N GLY A 482 -5.43 -4.40 21.83
CA GLY A 482 -6.29 -4.72 20.70
C GLY A 482 -7.32 -3.64 20.32
N SER A 483 -7.97 -3.02 21.33
CA SER A 483 -9.05 -2.04 21.13
C SER A 483 -8.63 -0.58 21.33
N GLU A 484 -7.35 -0.27 21.46
CA GLU A 484 -6.90 1.12 21.56
C GLU A 484 -6.84 1.80 20.20
N GLY A 485 -7.33 3.04 20.14
CA GLY A 485 -7.39 3.82 18.91
C GLY A 485 -6.02 4.25 18.43
N ARG A 486 -5.87 4.34 17.11
CA ARG A 486 -4.65 4.76 16.43
C ARG A 486 -4.88 6.06 15.64
N ALA A 487 -4.36 6.22 14.43
CA ALA A 487 -4.34 7.48 13.71
C ALA A 487 -5.70 8.17 13.58
N ILE A 488 -6.78 7.46 13.17
CA ILE A 488 -8.12 8.06 13.05
C ILE A 488 -8.60 8.58 14.41
N SER A 489 -8.32 7.86 15.50
CA SER A 489 -8.66 8.31 16.85
C SER A 489 -7.78 9.47 17.33
N ALA A 490 -6.52 9.56 16.89
CA ALA A 490 -5.66 10.72 17.16
C ALA A 490 -6.19 11.99 16.47
N TRP A 491 -6.61 11.89 15.20
CA TRP A 491 -7.21 13.02 14.49
C TRP A 491 -8.58 13.41 15.08
N ALA A 492 -9.42 12.44 15.45
CA ALA A 492 -10.68 12.71 16.12
C ALA A 492 -10.48 13.39 17.50
N TRP A 493 -9.48 12.95 18.25
CA TRP A 493 -9.04 13.60 19.48
C TRP A 493 -8.60 15.05 19.23
N GLY A 494 -7.81 15.25 18.18
CA GLY A 494 -7.34 16.56 17.75
C GLY A 494 -8.50 17.53 17.48
N TYR A 495 -9.52 17.12 16.75
CA TYR A 495 -10.73 17.93 16.52
C TYR A 495 -11.39 18.36 17.85
N SER A 496 -11.54 17.46 18.81
CA SER A 496 -12.12 17.77 20.12
C SER A 496 -11.22 18.72 20.92
N ARG A 497 -9.89 18.58 20.85
CA ARG A 497 -8.96 19.50 21.55
C ARG A 497 -8.97 20.91 20.95
N VAL A 498 -9.10 21.02 19.63
CA VAL A 498 -9.28 22.32 18.98
C VAL A 498 -10.61 22.95 19.42
N LEU A 499 -11.69 22.16 19.51
CA LEU A 499 -12.97 22.66 20.03
C LEU A 499 -12.88 23.15 21.48
N ASP A 500 -12.06 22.50 22.34
CA ASP A 500 -11.79 22.99 23.70
C ASP A 500 -11.16 24.38 23.69
N TYR A 501 -10.15 24.58 22.80
CA TYR A 501 -9.53 25.90 22.62
C TYR A 501 -10.54 26.95 22.16
N LEU A 502 -11.37 26.61 21.16
CA LEU A 502 -12.40 27.54 20.66
C LEU A 502 -13.42 27.92 21.77
N ALA A 503 -13.81 26.97 22.59
CA ALA A 503 -14.74 27.19 23.69
C ALA A 503 -14.13 28.02 24.83
N GLY A 504 -12.84 27.89 25.07
CA GLY A 504 -12.18 28.53 26.22
C GLY A 504 -11.45 29.83 25.91
N SER A 505 -11.02 30.05 24.67
CA SER A 505 -10.02 31.08 24.34
C SER A 505 -10.32 31.90 23.08
N GLU A 506 -11.31 31.54 22.25
CA GLU A 506 -11.64 32.27 21.02
C GLU A 506 -13.04 32.87 21.07
N ALA A 507 -13.16 34.06 21.67
CA ALA A 507 -14.43 34.74 21.91
C ALA A 507 -15.20 35.15 20.64
N ARG A 508 -14.59 35.19 19.47
CA ARG A 508 -15.21 35.55 18.20
C ARG A 508 -15.91 34.36 17.50
N ILE A 509 -15.70 33.14 18.00
CA ILE A 509 -16.34 31.94 17.49
C ILE A 509 -17.37 31.45 18.56
N ASP A 510 -18.55 31.10 18.08
CA ASP A 510 -19.56 30.45 18.94
C ASP A 510 -19.27 28.94 18.99
N PRO A 511 -18.79 28.42 20.11
CA PRO A 511 -18.42 27.00 20.23
C PRO A 511 -19.62 26.04 20.15
N SER A 512 -20.84 26.54 20.32
CA SER A 512 -22.06 25.76 20.15
C SER A 512 -22.51 25.61 18.69
N ARG A 513 -21.85 26.33 17.76
CA ARG A 513 -22.16 26.34 16.33
C ARG A 513 -20.93 25.95 15.46
N VAL A 514 -20.18 24.96 15.92
CA VAL A 514 -19.01 24.43 15.18
C VAL A 514 -19.40 23.21 14.37
N ALA A 515 -19.18 23.28 13.05
CA ALA A 515 -19.24 22.16 12.12
C ALA A 515 -17.86 21.49 12.02
N VAL A 516 -17.74 20.22 12.37
CA VAL A 516 -16.55 19.43 12.07
C VAL A 516 -16.68 18.84 10.67
N MET A 517 -15.62 19.00 9.86
CA MET A 517 -15.58 18.47 8.49
C MET A 517 -14.28 17.74 8.19
N GLY A 518 -14.36 16.82 7.24
CA GLY A 518 -13.16 16.17 6.72
C GLY A 518 -13.38 15.56 5.33
N HIS A 519 -12.30 15.46 4.60
CA HIS A 519 -12.22 14.81 3.30
C HIS A 519 -11.44 13.51 3.41
N SER A 520 -11.86 12.46 2.67
CA SER A 520 -11.13 11.20 2.60
C SER A 520 -10.94 10.58 4.02
N ARG A 521 -9.70 10.20 4.40
CA ARG A 521 -9.38 9.70 5.75
C ARG A 521 -9.73 10.67 6.87
N LEU A 522 -9.68 11.95 6.61
CA LEU A 522 -10.11 12.97 7.59
C LEU A 522 -11.64 13.09 7.68
N GLY A 523 -12.38 12.66 6.64
CA GLY A 523 -13.83 12.46 6.71
C GLY A 523 -14.21 11.33 7.68
N LYS A 524 -13.44 10.21 7.65
CA LYS A 524 -13.57 9.15 8.66
C LYS A 524 -13.31 9.69 10.07
N ALA A 525 -12.28 10.52 10.23
CA ALA A 525 -11.95 11.14 11.52
C ALA A 525 -12.99 12.14 11.99
N ALA A 526 -13.59 12.93 11.09
CA ALA A 526 -14.66 13.86 11.41
C ALA A 526 -15.94 13.13 11.87
N LEU A 527 -16.31 12.04 11.20
CA LEU A 527 -17.42 11.17 11.63
C LEU A 527 -17.13 10.58 13.02
N TRP A 528 -15.90 10.08 13.25
CA TRP A 528 -15.53 9.52 14.53
C TRP A 528 -15.46 10.56 15.65
N ALA A 529 -14.99 11.78 15.36
CA ALA A 529 -15.05 12.91 16.30
C ALA A 529 -16.50 13.26 16.65
N GLY A 530 -17.37 13.40 15.65
CA GLY A 530 -18.77 13.69 15.84
C GLY A 530 -19.52 12.61 16.64
N ALA A 531 -19.20 11.33 16.44
CA ALA A 531 -19.78 10.22 17.21
C ALA A 531 -19.39 10.27 18.70
N ASN A 532 -18.16 10.70 19.02
CA ASN A 532 -17.62 10.73 20.38
C ASN A 532 -17.83 12.07 21.11
N ASP A 533 -17.89 13.18 20.39
CA ASP A 533 -18.05 14.53 20.98
C ASP A 533 -19.35 15.19 20.52
N PRO A 534 -20.38 15.21 21.38
CA PRO A 534 -21.68 15.78 21.04
C PRO A 534 -21.70 17.31 20.92
N ARG A 535 -20.60 17.99 21.21
CA ARG A 535 -20.50 19.47 21.11
C ARG A 535 -20.42 19.96 19.69
N PHE A 536 -19.95 19.10 18.73
CA PHE A 536 -20.01 19.45 17.32
C PHE A 536 -21.45 19.57 16.85
N ALA A 537 -21.84 20.76 16.40
CA ALA A 537 -23.21 21.07 16.03
C ALA A 537 -23.62 20.49 14.66
N LEU A 538 -22.66 20.24 13.77
CA LEU A 538 -22.84 19.66 12.45
C LEU A 538 -21.62 18.78 12.15
N VAL A 539 -21.83 17.64 11.48
CA VAL A 539 -20.75 16.75 11.01
C VAL A 539 -20.82 16.62 9.50
N ILE A 540 -19.70 16.87 8.83
CA ILE A 540 -19.57 16.81 7.38
C ILE A 540 -18.51 15.80 6.99
N SER A 541 -18.87 14.84 6.12
CA SER A 541 -17.99 13.82 5.56
C SER A 541 -17.99 13.95 4.04
N ASN A 542 -16.82 14.18 3.44
CA ASN A 542 -16.67 14.31 1.99
C ASN A 542 -15.77 13.17 1.47
N ASP A 543 -16.26 12.43 0.46
CA ASP A 543 -15.55 11.34 -0.22
C ASP A 543 -14.80 10.42 0.78
N SER A 544 -15.42 10.05 1.88
CA SER A 544 -14.73 9.30 2.95
C SER A 544 -14.68 7.80 2.72
N GLY A 545 -15.51 7.27 1.85
CA GLY A 545 -15.45 5.90 1.33
C GLY A 545 -15.49 4.78 2.38
N CYS A 546 -14.82 3.70 2.07
CA CYS A 546 -14.69 2.52 2.94
C CYS A 546 -14.19 2.90 4.34
N CYS A 547 -14.82 2.33 5.38
CA CYS A 547 -14.53 2.72 6.77
C CYS A 547 -14.75 4.22 7.06
N GLY A 548 -15.52 4.90 6.23
CA GLY A 548 -15.99 6.27 6.40
C GLY A 548 -17.50 6.30 6.32
N ALA A 549 -18.06 6.90 5.27
CA ALA A 549 -19.51 6.93 5.04
C ALA A 549 -20.03 5.76 4.19
N ALA A 550 -19.19 5.07 3.41
CA ALA A 550 -19.64 4.01 2.51
C ALA A 550 -19.85 2.68 3.23
N LEU A 551 -20.93 1.97 2.87
CA LEU A 551 -21.24 0.63 3.39
C LEU A 551 -20.14 -0.37 3.04
N SER A 552 -19.47 -0.95 4.03
CA SER A 552 -18.37 -1.91 3.85
C SER A 552 -18.84 -3.22 3.22
N LYS A 553 -20.03 -3.71 3.60
CA LYS A 553 -20.59 -4.98 3.09
C LYS A 553 -20.94 -4.95 1.60
N ARG A 554 -21.00 -3.78 0.97
CA ARG A 554 -21.19 -3.63 -0.49
C ARG A 554 -19.96 -4.07 -1.29
N ARG A 555 -18.76 -3.88 -0.74
CA ARG A 555 -17.48 -4.23 -1.37
C ARG A 555 -17.33 -3.61 -2.77
N ILE A 556 -17.63 -2.32 -2.89
CA ILE A 556 -17.42 -1.51 -4.09
C ILE A 556 -16.23 -0.59 -3.88
N GLY A 557 -15.37 -0.47 -4.89
CA GLY A 557 -14.18 0.36 -4.83
C GLY A 557 -13.18 -0.14 -3.78
N GLU A 558 -12.88 0.70 -2.78
CA GLU A 558 -12.06 0.32 -1.63
C GLU A 558 -12.83 -0.63 -0.70
N ASP A 559 -12.23 -1.73 -0.32
CA ASP A 559 -12.76 -2.72 0.62
C ASP A 559 -11.83 -2.89 1.84
N LEU A 560 -12.19 -3.76 2.79
CA LEU A 560 -11.38 -3.96 3.99
C LEU A 560 -9.99 -4.52 3.69
N HIS A 561 -9.85 -5.33 2.65
CA HIS A 561 -8.55 -5.82 2.21
C HIS A 561 -7.60 -4.65 1.87
N ARG A 562 -8.11 -3.67 1.16
CA ARG A 562 -7.32 -2.54 0.65
C ARG A 562 -7.05 -1.49 1.72
N ILE A 563 -8.06 -1.13 2.50
CA ILE A 563 -7.89 -0.07 3.50
C ILE A 563 -7.07 -0.53 4.70
N LEU A 564 -7.09 -1.83 5.03
CA LEU A 564 -6.30 -2.39 6.13
C LEU A 564 -4.80 -2.51 5.83
N ARG A 565 -4.34 -2.15 4.63
CA ARG A 565 -2.92 -1.85 4.38
C ARG A 565 -2.42 -0.69 5.28
N PHE A 566 -3.30 0.24 5.65
CA PHE A 566 -3.04 1.30 6.61
C PHE A 566 -3.39 0.84 8.04
N ARG A 567 -2.78 -0.25 8.50
CA ARG A 567 -3.06 -0.85 9.82
C ARG A 567 -2.95 0.14 10.98
N HIS A 568 -2.13 1.18 10.82
CA HIS A 568 -1.96 2.24 11.81
C HIS A 568 -3.14 3.23 11.87
N TRP A 569 -4.17 3.10 11.01
CA TRP A 569 -5.36 3.94 11.09
C TRP A 569 -6.39 3.39 12.08
N PHE A 570 -6.48 2.08 12.23
CA PHE A 570 -7.51 1.39 12.99
C PHE A 570 -6.95 0.68 14.22
N CYS A 571 -7.81 0.28 15.17
CA CYS A 571 -7.37 -0.58 16.25
C CYS A 571 -7.00 -1.98 15.72
N LYS A 572 -6.13 -2.69 16.46
CA LYS A 572 -5.63 -4.00 16.04
C LYS A 572 -6.74 -5.05 15.90
N ASP A 573 -7.78 -4.98 16.72
CA ASP A 573 -8.90 -5.92 16.68
C ASP A 573 -9.70 -5.85 15.38
N PHE A 574 -9.52 -4.80 14.58
CA PHE A 574 -10.16 -4.67 13.27
C PHE A 574 -9.51 -5.56 12.19
N ASP A 575 -8.23 -5.92 12.34
CA ASP A 575 -7.48 -6.74 11.37
C ASP A 575 -8.17 -8.08 11.06
N LYS A 576 -8.93 -8.64 12.01
CA LYS A 576 -9.67 -9.91 11.84
C LYS A 576 -10.77 -9.88 10.78
N TYR A 577 -11.17 -8.69 10.33
CA TYR A 577 -12.19 -8.51 9.30
C TYR A 577 -11.60 -8.34 7.90
N THR A 578 -10.28 -8.44 7.74
CA THR A 578 -9.63 -8.44 6.42
C THR A 578 -10.25 -9.55 5.55
N ASP A 579 -10.70 -9.20 4.35
CA ASP A 579 -11.41 -10.10 3.41
C ASP A 579 -12.70 -10.73 3.94
N ASN A 580 -13.25 -10.24 5.06
CA ASN A 580 -14.38 -10.84 5.74
C ASN A 580 -15.40 -9.78 6.22
N GLU A 581 -15.82 -8.89 5.31
CA GLU A 581 -16.81 -7.85 5.58
C GLU A 581 -18.15 -8.42 6.06
N GLU A 582 -18.46 -9.67 5.68
CA GLU A 582 -19.70 -10.33 6.09
C GLU A 582 -19.75 -10.58 7.60
N ALA A 583 -18.59 -10.83 8.22
CA ALA A 583 -18.47 -11.06 9.66
C ALA A 583 -18.52 -9.76 10.50
N LEU A 584 -18.53 -8.57 9.88
CA LEU A 584 -18.70 -7.31 10.60
C LEU A 584 -20.03 -7.32 11.38
N PRO A 585 -20.01 -7.11 12.71
CA PRO A 585 -21.23 -7.02 13.51
C PRO A 585 -21.89 -5.64 13.42
N PHE A 586 -21.36 -4.75 12.57
CA PHE A 586 -21.81 -3.37 12.30
C PHE A 586 -21.55 -3.03 10.83
N ASP A 587 -22.10 -1.90 10.37
CA ASP A 587 -21.66 -1.27 9.13
C ASP A 587 -21.80 0.27 9.26
N GLN A 588 -21.31 1.02 8.27
CA GLN A 588 -21.08 2.47 8.38
C GLN A 588 -22.37 3.30 8.57
N HIS A 589 -23.54 2.82 8.15
CA HIS A 589 -24.81 3.46 8.48
C HIS A 589 -25.05 3.60 10.01
N GLU A 590 -24.54 2.66 10.80
CA GLU A 590 -24.61 2.72 12.27
C GLU A 590 -23.63 3.75 12.85
N LEU A 591 -22.46 3.97 12.21
CA LEU A 591 -21.58 5.08 12.57
C LEU A 591 -22.25 6.44 12.30
N LEU A 592 -22.85 6.59 11.12
CA LEU A 592 -23.56 7.81 10.73
C LEU A 592 -24.75 8.09 11.67
N ALA A 593 -25.45 7.05 12.08
CA ALA A 593 -26.56 7.16 13.04
C ALA A 593 -26.14 7.67 14.44
N LEU A 594 -24.88 7.45 14.86
CA LEU A 594 -24.36 7.99 16.13
C LEU A 594 -24.32 9.52 16.17
N ILE A 595 -24.44 10.20 15.03
CA ILE A 595 -24.49 11.67 14.95
C ILE A 595 -25.87 12.20 15.37
N ALA A 596 -26.93 11.42 15.13
CA ALA A 596 -28.30 11.85 15.49
C ALA A 596 -28.41 12.30 16.96
N PRO A 597 -29.23 13.35 17.27
CA PRO A 597 -30.12 14.10 16.36
C PRO A 597 -29.44 15.27 15.62
N ARG A 598 -28.12 15.46 15.76
CA ARG A 598 -27.40 16.59 15.15
C ARG A 598 -27.35 16.44 13.62
N PRO A 599 -27.34 17.56 12.88
CA PRO A 599 -27.21 17.53 11.43
C PRO A 599 -25.97 16.77 10.96
N LEU A 600 -26.17 15.96 9.92
CA LEU A 600 -25.14 15.20 9.22
C LEU A 600 -25.15 15.55 7.74
N TYR A 601 -23.99 15.76 7.14
CA TYR A 601 -23.87 15.97 5.71
C TYR A 601 -22.86 15.00 5.10
N VAL A 602 -23.26 14.29 4.06
CA VAL A 602 -22.39 13.39 3.29
C VAL A 602 -22.26 13.93 1.87
N ALA A 603 -21.04 14.02 1.37
CA ALA A 603 -20.75 14.52 0.04
C ALA A 603 -19.88 13.53 -0.73
N SER A 604 -20.21 13.30 -1.99
CA SER A 604 -19.58 12.34 -2.88
C SER A 604 -19.26 12.95 -4.24
N ALA A 605 -18.33 12.34 -4.97
CA ALA A 605 -18.01 12.65 -6.37
C ALA A 605 -18.33 11.46 -7.27
N ALA A 606 -19.02 11.69 -8.39
CA ALA A 606 -19.45 10.63 -9.31
C ALA A 606 -18.28 9.87 -9.96
N GLY A 607 -17.16 10.54 -10.19
CA GLY A 607 -15.95 9.93 -10.72
C GLY A 607 -15.04 9.29 -9.65
N ASP A 608 -15.42 9.37 -8.37
CA ASP A 608 -14.71 8.70 -7.26
C ASP A 608 -15.36 7.35 -6.93
N VAL A 609 -15.41 6.46 -7.91
CA VAL A 609 -15.98 5.12 -7.73
C VAL A 609 -15.22 4.28 -6.68
N TRP A 610 -14.02 4.70 -6.32
CA TRP A 610 -13.22 4.09 -5.26
C TRP A 610 -13.84 4.30 -3.87
N ALA A 611 -14.48 5.44 -3.65
CA ALA A 611 -15.17 5.77 -2.40
C ALA A 611 -16.59 5.20 -2.32
N ASP A 612 -17.11 4.54 -3.37
CA ASP A 612 -18.48 4.03 -3.43
C ASP A 612 -19.54 5.13 -3.13
N PRO A 613 -19.75 6.11 -4.00
CA PRO A 613 -20.72 7.19 -3.78
C PRO A 613 -22.13 6.71 -3.45
N LYS A 614 -22.54 5.59 -4.05
CA LYS A 614 -23.85 4.98 -3.78
C LYS A 614 -23.88 4.34 -2.39
N GLY A 615 -22.79 3.70 -1.98
CA GLY A 615 -22.64 3.17 -0.63
C GLY A 615 -22.67 4.25 0.44
N GLU A 616 -22.06 5.43 0.18
CA GLU A 616 -22.13 6.60 1.07
C GLU A 616 -23.55 7.12 1.19
N PHE A 617 -24.28 7.23 0.06
CA PHE A 617 -25.69 7.63 0.07
C PHE A 617 -26.57 6.64 0.85
N LEU A 618 -26.46 5.35 0.56
CA LEU A 618 -27.27 4.32 1.19
C LEU A 618 -27.04 4.26 2.71
N ALA A 619 -25.80 4.43 3.17
CA ALA A 619 -25.50 4.48 4.60
C ALA A 619 -26.13 5.69 5.26
N ALA A 620 -26.11 6.86 4.62
CA ALA A 620 -26.77 8.07 5.13
C ALA A 620 -28.30 7.93 5.18
N ALA A 621 -28.89 7.27 4.16
CA ALA A 621 -30.31 6.98 4.12
C ALA A 621 -30.74 5.97 5.22
N GLU A 622 -29.99 4.89 5.43
CA GLU A 622 -30.27 3.94 6.51
C GLU A 622 -30.09 4.58 7.90
N ALA A 623 -29.08 5.43 8.11
CA ALA A 623 -28.91 6.20 9.33
C ALA A 623 -30.09 7.11 9.63
N SER A 624 -30.79 7.59 8.60
CA SER A 624 -31.94 8.48 8.71
C SER A 624 -33.13 7.85 9.48
N ARG A 625 -33.18 6.53 9.58
CA ARG A 625 -34.16 5.82 10.42
C ARG A 625 -34.07 6.20 11.91
N VAL A 626 -32.86 6.54 12.37
CA VAL A 626 -32.65 7.01 13.74
C VAL A 626 -33.15 8.45 13.90
N TYR A 627 -32.97 9.31 12.90
CA TYR A 627 -33.51 10.68 12.92
C TYR A 627 -35.02 10.70 12.99
N ALA A 628 -35.70 9.75 12.38
CA ALA A 628 -37.15 9.59 12.48
C ALA A 628 -37.61 9.32 13.91
N LEU A 629 -36.81 8.71 14.78
CA LEU A 629 -37.15 8.55 16.23
C LEU A 629 -37.28 9.88 16.97
N TYR A 630 -36.64 10.93 16.47
CA TYR A 630 -36.68 12.30 16.98
C TYR A 630 -37.73 13.17 16.28
N GLY A 631 -38.47 12.60 15.31
CA GLY A 631 -39.37 13.36 14.46
C GLY A 631 -38.68 14.26 13.45
N LEU A 632 -37.43 13.96 13.14
CA LEU A 632 -36.60 14.70 12.19
C LEU A 632 -36.61 14.03 10.82
N GLU A 633 -36.63 14.86 9.78
CA GLU A 633 -36.58 14.41 8.39
C GLU A 633 -35.14 14.03 7.99
N GLY A 634 -34.96 12.91 7.28
CA GLY A 634 -33.71 12.42 6.75
C GLY A 634 -33.85 12.04 5.26
N LEU A 635 -32.96 11.18 4.78
CA LEU A 635 -32.95 10.69 3.41
C LEU A 635 -33.74 9.38 3.27
N SER A 636 -34.25 9.10 2.07
CA SER A 636 -34.87 7.81 1.70
C SER A 636 -33.90 6.97 0.87
N VAL A 637 -33.86 5.66 1.09
CA VAL A 637 -32.97 4.72 0.37
C VAL A 637 -33.20 4.70 -1.16
N ASP A 638 -34.44 4.97 -1.59
CA ASP A 638 -34.80 5.05 -3.00
C ASP A 638 -34.58 6.45 -3.62
N GLY A 639 -34.10 7.39 -2.82
CA GLY A 639 -34.05 8.82 -3.17
C GLY A 639 -32.65 9.31 -3.58
N MET A 640 -31.73 8.45 -4.08
CA MET A 640 -30.42 8.91 -4.53
C MET A 640 -30.58 9.98 -5.62
N PRO A 641 -30.00 11.19 -5.42
CA PRO A 641 -30.22 12.29 -6.36
C PRO A 641 -29.38 12.09 -7.63
N SER A 642 -29.80 12.77 -8.70
CA SER A 642 -28.94 12.94 -9.88
C SER A 642 -27.72 13.79 -9.54
N VAL A 643 -26.63 13.57 -10.26
CA VAL A 643 -25.39 14.37 -10.10
C VAL A 643 -25.70 15.86 -10.23
N GLY A 644 -25.18 16.63 -9.27
CA GLY A 644 -25.39 18.09 -9.18
C GLY A 644 -26.67 18.51 -8.45
N VAL A 645 -27.52 17.60 -8.02
CA VAL A 645 -28.75 17.92 -7.28
C VAL A 645 -28.56 17.64 -5.78
N PRO A 646 -28.47 18.67 -4.92
CA PRO A 646 -28.28 18.45 -3.49
C PRO A 646 -29.61 18.15 -2.76
N LEU A 647 -29.53 17.35 -1.72
CA LEU A 647 -30.61 17.05 -0.78
C LEU A 647 -30.33 17.79 0.54
N HIS A 648 -30.99 18.94 0.75
CA HIS A 648 -30.82 19.78 1.94
C HIS A 648 -32.11 19.88 2.79
N GLY A 649 -33.14 19.08 2.48
CA GLY A 649 -34.46 19.20 3.08
C GLY A 649 -34.50 18.92 4.59
N GLY A 650 -33.83 17.84 5.02
CA GLY A 650 -33.88 17.32 6.38
C GLY A 650 -32.63 17.64 7.22
N CYS A 651 -32.48 16.87 8.31
CA CYS A 651 -31.31 16.91 9.18
C CYS A 651 -30.13 16.04 8.65
N VAL A 652 -30.38 15.18 7.66
CA VAL A 652 -29.34 14.47 6.92
C VAL A 652 -29.32 15.02 5.51
N GLY A 653 -28.18 15.63 5.13
CA GLY A 653 -27.97 16.18 3.81
C GLY A 653 -27.06 15.30 2.97
N TYR A 654 -27.21 15.38 1.63
CA TYR A 654 -26.37 14.67 0.68
C TYR A 654 -26.25 15.44 -0.62
N HIS A 655 -25.08 15.36 -1.25
CA HIS A 655 -24.95 15.66 -2.68
C HIS A 655 -23.94 14.73 -3.33
N ILE A 656 -24.07 14.57 -4.63
CA ILE A 656 -23.09 13.97 -5.51
C ILE A 656 -22.76 14.95 -6.63
N ARG A 657 -21.49 15.30 -6.82
CA ARG A 657 -21.01 16.20 -7.87
C ARG A 657 -20.29 15.46 -8.98
N GLU A 658 -20.11 16.11 -10.12
CA GLU A 658 -19.14 15.66 -11.11
C GLU A 658 -17.72 15.73 -10.59
N GLY A 659 -16.81 14.95 -11.20
CA GLY A 659 -15.37 14.99 -10.92
C GLY A 659 -14.88 13.82 -10.06
N LYS A 660 -13.63 13.95 -9.62
CA LYS A 660 -12.87 12.92 -8.92
C LYS A 660 -12.78 13.21 -7.42
N HIS A 661 -12.04 12.35 -6.71
CA HIS A 661 -11.70 12.45 -5.28
C HIS A 661 -11.07 13.81 -4.93
N ASP A 662 -11.86 14.75 -4.43
CA ASP A 662 -11.41 16.10 -4.05
C ASP A 662 -12.43 16.84 -3.19
N VAL A 663 -12.07 18.03 -2.71
CA VAL A 663 -12.98 19.07 -2.20
C VAL A 663 -12.92 20.25 -3.17
N THR A 664 -14.07 20.77 -3.56
CA THR A 664 -14.17 21.83 -4.55
C THR A 664 -15.01 23.01 -4.05
N PRO A 665 -14.96 24.17 -4.67
CA PRO A 665 -15.85 25.29 -4.35
C PRO A 665 -17.34 24.93 -4.44
N LEU A 666 -17.72 23.92 -5.26
CA LEU A 666 -19.09 23.44 -5.32
C LEU A 666 -19.49 22.73 -4.01
N ASP A 667 -18.60 21.90 -3.46
CA ASP A 667 -18.82 21.24 -2.16
C ASP A 667 -19.03 22.30 -1.08
N TRP A 668 -18.18 23.34 -1.04
CA TRP A 668 -18.32 24.45 -0.06
C TRP A 668 -19.64 25.18 -0.18
N ARG A 669 -20.13 25.45 -1.40
CA ARG A 669 -21.47 26.05 -1.59
C ARG A 669 -22.57 25.19 -0.95
N HIS A 670 -22.49 23.88 -1.10
CA HIS A 670 -23.47 22.97 -0.49
C HIS A 670 -23.30 22.87 1.04
N PHE A 671 -22.06 22.81 1.54
CA PHE A 671 -21.81 22.81 2.98
C PHE A 671 -22.32 24.09 3.65
N ILE A 672 -22.03 25.25 3.07
CA ILE A 672 -22.52 26.55 3.55
C ILE A 672 -24.04 26.62 3.49
N SER A 673 -24.66 26.20 2.39
CA SER A 673 -26.10 26.19 2.23
C SER A 673 -26.79 25.33 3.30
N PHE A 674 -26.27 24.13 3.56
CA PHE A 674 -26.79 23.25 4.60
C PHE A 674 -26.52 23.80 6.01
N ALA A 675 -25.32 24.31 6.26
CA ALA A 675 -24.98 24.93 7.54
C ALA A 675 -25.84 26.16 7.86
N ASN A 676 -26.18 26.99 6.87
CA ASN A 676 -27.09 28.14 7.06
C ASN A 676 -28.44 27.72 7.58
N LYS A 677 -28.95 26.53 7.27
CA LYS A 677 -30.21 25.99 7.78
C LYS A 677 -30.11 25.56 9.25
N HIS A 678 -28.96 25.13 9.71
CA HIS A 678 -28.78 24.43 10.98
C HIS A 678 -27.96 25.21 12.02
N LEU A 679 -27.11 26.13 11.58
CA LEU A 679 -26.18 26.86 12.45
C LEU A 679 -26.46 28.37 12.52
N LYS A 680 -27.33 28.90 11.68
CA LYS A 680 -27.84 30.29 11.71
C LYS A 680 -29.32 30.32 12.08
#